data_929f39bda05652d0d77abb8cfb9d456c
#
_entry.id   929f39bda05652d0d77abb8cfb9d456c
#
_cell.length_a   1.000
_cell.length_b   1.000
_cell.length_c   1.000
_cell.angle_alpha   90.00
_cell.angle_beta   90.00
_cell.angle_gamma   90.00
#
_symmetry.space_group_name_H-M   'P 1'
#
loop_
_entity.id
_entity.type
_entity.pdbx_description
1 polymer ?
#
loop_
_entity_poly.entity_id
_entity_poly.type
_entity_poly.pdbx_seq_one_letter_code
_entity_poly.pdbx_strand_id
1 'polypeptide(L)'
;MFSDFFLGMQQDLKIFLLPPVICAVFRLIFILVYRPKKSPVGEWGKWLTCFRYGFRWGMDFNAYVFLVPLLLVSVPGAFIPAYFAIGDTVRVTLFLLYAALLYTAFIGKMIFYAHFHDTFNQTIWLGKNADKRNFADIFFHQNHGAWVLLGYLPYLALCFLAGNAVLSLPSLSYPTVTDGAGQYAVNALVFVLSIVLFYWIRYGGTLRHRLKPEWDEVPALVKEDAVLGKATMDDLIALKMVWKRPVQEILHHSDEESRTIMCAVLPAGCSFAHVPLEAFQRTAQGARITKPRHIFFLLGESYGQVFFDAPYAALNLMELGARFRAEPHTVSVNNFLSSGMISQPSLVSLLLGVYDADLELNENVLFWNHTLPSSLAHQLKALGYRTSFWYGGGLNWGSLVHFIPALGFDAAYGGMDICGADAPRTWLGVYDHIFLAEAARRIRAEGDAEPSFHFLYTTSNHGPFLIPFEECGFDAARLNPEMAAALKKNSKKYRGLGCAWYGDFALGRFINEMREAFPDSLFIVTGDHAGGENPIIEGLSARQELLLRERILPSFSMHHPALTAEHLAHNTIGGHMNILPTLIELIAPEGFPYYAIEKPLTEPIERVVTPYAWITREELGFYRERAAQELTVTTDTLPWRFDTERYAAERDAYCELTAYYVRHPELLMKSLR
;
A
#
# COMPACT_ATOMS: atom_id res chain seq x y z
N MET A 1 -2.29 -35.27 38.68
CA MET A 1 -1.87 -33.91 38.33
C MET A 1 -1.16 -33.85 36.99
N PHE A 2 0.12 -34.28 36.85
CA PHE A 2 0.84 -34.15 35.56
C PHE A 2 0.26 -35.08 34.48
N SER A 3 -0.17 -36.28 34.83
CA SER A 3 -0.89 -37.19 33.90
C SER A 3 -2.18 -36.54 33.38
N ASP A 4 -2.96 -35.91 34.26
CA ASP A 4 -4.24 -35.29 33.89
C ASP A 4 -3.99 -34.02 33.07
N PHE A 5 -2.96 -33.23 33.39
CA PHE A 5 -2.51 -32.13 32.58
C PHE A 5 -2.12 -32.57 31.15
N PHE A 6 -1.34 -33.63 31.03
CA PHE A 6 -0.91 -34.18 29.75
C PHE A 6 -2.07 -34.71 28.91
N LEU A 7 -3.04 -35.38 29.54
CA LEU A 7 -4.27 -35.83 28.89
C LEU A 7 -5.09 -34.62 28.43
N GLY A 8 -5.26 -33.63 29.33
CA GLY A 8 -5.95 -32.37 28.99
C GLY A 8 -5.33 -31.66 27.82
N MET A 9 -4.00 -31.50 27.83
CA MET A 9 -3.26 -30.86 26.73
C MET A 9 -3.46 -31.58 25.38
N GLN A 10 -3.53 -32.92 25.38
CA GLN A 10 -3.84 -33.67 24.17
C GLN A 10 -5.26 -33.40 23.68
N GLN A 11 -6.23 -33.27 24.57
CA GLN A 11 -7.61 -32.91 24.21
C GLN A 11 -7.67 -31.49 23.63
N ASP A 12 -6.92 -30.53 24.19
CA ASP A 12 -6.79 -29.18 23.67
C ASP A 12 -6.18 -29.16 22.25
N LEU A 13 -5.15 -30.00 22.00
CA LEU A 13 -4.55 -30.15 20.67
C LEU A 13 -5.51 -30.81 19.66
N LYS A 14 -6.31 -31.81 20.08
CA LYS A 14 -7.29 -32.45 19.19
C LYS A 14 -8.32 -31.42 18.71
N ILE A 15 -8.89 -30.64 19.64
CA ILE A 15 -9.87 -29.61 19.28
C ILE A 15 -9.26 -28.53 18.40
N PHE A 16 -7.99 -28.16 18.63
CA PHE A 16 -7.26 -27.19 17.82
C PHE A 16 -7.13 -27.60 16.33
N LEU A 17 -7.17 -28.88 15.99
CA LEU A 17 -7.09 -29.32 14.60
C LEU A 17 -8.27 -28.86 13.73
N LEU A 18 -9.42 -28.55 14.33
CA LEU A 18 -10.66 -28.22 13.61
C LEU A 18 -10.65 -26.82 12.99
N PRO A 19 -10.29 -25.72 13.68
CA PRO A 19 -10.31 -24.38 13.12
C PRO A 19 -9.51 -24.20 11.82
N PRO A 20 -8.27 -24.70 11.69
CA PRO A 20 -7.55 -24.63 10.42
C PRO A 20 -8.28 -25.31 9.24
N VAL A 21 -8.99 -26.42 9.51
CA VAL A 21 -9.79 -27.11 8.48
C VAL A 21 -10.99 -26.24 8.10
N ILE A 22 -11.68 -25.67 9.08
CA ILE A 22 -12.82 -24.76 8.85
C ILE A 22 -12.38 -23.55 8.00
N CYS A 23 -11.26 -22.89 8.36
CA CYS A 23 -10.70 -21.78 7.60
C CYS A 23 -10.34 -22.20 6.16
N ALA A 24 -9.79 -23.40 5.97
CA ALA A 24 -9.49 -23.92 4.63
C ALA A 24 -10.76 -24.17 3.80
N VAL A 25 -11.82 -24.71 4.41
CA VAL A 25 -13.12 -24.89 3.75
C VAL A 25 -13.75 -23.55 3.37
N PHE A 26 -13.76 -22.58 4.28
CA PHE A 26 -14.30 -21.25 4.00
C PHE A 26 -13.51 -20.54 2.86
N ARG A 27 -12.18 -20.65 2.86
CA ARG A 27 -11.34 -20.15 1.76
C ARG A 27 -11.69 -20.83 0.44
N LEU A 28 -11.89 -22.14 0.44
CA LEU A 28 -12.30 -22.87 -0.75
C LEU A 28 -13.65 -22.38 -1.27
N ILE A 29 -14.65 -22.24 -0.38
CA ILE A 29 -15.99 -21.73 -0.75
C ILE A 29 -15.87 -20.33 -1.35
N PHE A 30 -15.12 -19.43 -0.72
CA PHE A 30 -14.89 -18.07 -1.24
C PHE A 30 -14.32 -18.10 -2.67
N ILE A 31 -13.27 -18.92 -2.91
CA ILE A 31 -12.65 -19.03 -4.23
C ILE A 31 -13.66 -19.59 -5.26
N LEU A 32 -14.40 -20.64 -4.91
CA LEU A 32 -15.36 -21.27 -5.82
C LEU A 32 -16.53 -20.33 -6.20
N VAL A 33 -16.93 -19.45 -5.29
CA VAL A 33 -18.03 -18.51 -5.52
C VAL A 33 -17.57 -17.34 -6.40
N TYR A 34 -16.40 -16.76 -6.12
CA TYR A 34 -16.02 -15.49 -6.74
C TYR A 34 -14.99 -15.63 -7.88
N ARG A 35 -14.33 -16.76 -8.00
CA ARG A 35 -13.35 -16.92 -9.08
C ARG A 35 -14.06 -17.29 -10.40
N PRO A 36 -13.78 -16.55 -11.49
CA PRO A 36 -14.25 -16.93 -12.82
C PRO A 36 -13.83 -18.39 -13.12
N LYS A 37 -14.70 -19.16 -13.79
CA LYS A 37 -14.46 -20.57 -14.14
C LYS A 37 -13.29 -20.69 -15.14
N LYS A 38 -12.06 -20.48 -14.65
CA LYS A 38 -10.83 -20.83 -15.36
C LYS A 38 -10.37 -22.21 -14.92
N SER A 39 -9.90 -23.00 -15.87
CA SER A 39 -9.33 -24.32 -15.57
C SER A 39 -8.19 -24.17 -14.53
N PRO A 40 -8.15 -24.97 -13.46
CA PRO A 40 -7.02 -24.95 -12.52
C PRO A 40 -5.74 -25.55 -13.11
N VAL A 41 -5.81 -26.09 -14.33
CA VAL A 41 -4.65 -26.68 -15.03
C VAL A 41 -3.61 -25.57 -15.29
N GLY A 42 -2.39 -25.78 -14.76
CA GLY A 42 -1.31 -24.79 -14.80
C GLY A 42 -1.25 -23.83 -13.61
N GLU A 43 -2.25 -23.77 -12.74
CA GLU A 43 -2.33 -22.82 -11.61
C GLU A 43 -2.18 -23.44 -10.23
N TRP A 44 -1.87 -24.72 -10.13
CA TRP A 44 -1.73 -25.44 -8.85
C TRP A 44 -0.74 -24.76 -7.88
N GLY A 45 0.31 -24.14 -8.40
CA GLY A 45 1.27 -23.37 -7.59
C GLY A 45 0.61 -22.18 -6.88
N LYS A 46 -0.29 -21.46 -7.56
CA LYS A 46 -1.05 -20.34 -6.96
C LYS A 46 -2.00 -20.83 -5.87
N TRP A 47 -2.76 -21.90 -6.16
CA TRP A 47 -3.67 -22.51 -5.19
C TRP A 47 -2.93 -22.99 -3.95
N LEU A 48 -1.86 -23.74 -4.12
CA LEU A 48 -1.05 -24.25 -3.01
C LEU A 48 -0.48 -23.09 -2.18
N THR A 49 -0.01 -22.04 -2.83
CA THR A 49 0.52 -20.86 -2.16
C THR A 49 -0.57 -20.15 -1.35
N CYS A 50 -1.77 -19.96 -1.92
CA CYS A 50 -2.92 -19.37 -1.24
C CYS A 50 -3.27 -20.16 0.03
N PHE A 51 -3.44 -21.48 -0.06
CA PHE A 51 -3.79 -22.32 1.09
C PHE A 51 -2.69 -22.41 2.13
N ARG A 52 -1.42 -22.56 1.69
CA ARG A 52 -0.26 -22.65 2.60
C ARG A 52 -0.07 -21.37 3.40
N TYR A 53 -0.13 -20.21 2.75
CA TYR A 53 0.01 -18.92 3.43
C TYR A 53 -1.20 -18.61 4.30
N GLY A 54 -2.41 -18.83 3.81
CA GLY A 54 -3.61 -18.63 4.61
C GLY A 54 -3.68 -19.55 5.83
N PHE A 55 -3.21 -20.79 5.72
CA PHE A 55 -3.03 -21.68 6.87
C PHE A 55 -2.04 -21.08 7.88
N ARG A 56 -0.85 -20.65 7.43
CA ARG A 56 0.17 -20.08 8.32
C ARG A 56 -0.29 -18.80 9.01
N TRP A 57 -0.99 -17.93 8.30
CA TRP A 57 -1.54 -16.70 8.86
C TRP A 57 -2.66 -16.97 9.86
N GLY A 58 -3.59 -17.86 9.54
CA GLY A 58 -4.69 -18.23 10.42
C GLY A 58 -4.21 -18.80 11.77
N MET A 59 -2.98 -19.32 11.85
CA MET A 59 -2.42 -19.83 13.09
C MET A 59 -2.26 -18.76 14.18
N ASP A 60 -2.12 -17.48 13.82
CA ASP A 60 -2.02 -16.40 14.83
C ASP A 60 -3.28 -16.34 15.72
N PHE A 61 -4.47 -16.59 15.17
CA PHE A 61 -5.72 -16.67 15.92
C PHE A 61 -6.06 -18.10 16.36
N ASN A 62 -5.90 -19.08 15.47
CA ASN A 62 -6.25 -20.46 15.76
C ASN A 62 -5.44 -21.04 16.94
N ALA A 63 -4.22 -20.53 17.19
CA ALA A 63 -3.42 -20.92 18.36
C ALA A 63 -4.13 -20.67 19.70
N TYR A 64 -5.03 -19.71 19.77
CA TYR A 64 -5.79 -19.44 20.99
C TYR A 64 -6.83 -20.55 21.29
N VAL A 65 -7.27 -21.31 20.28
CA VAL A 65 -8.13 -22.48 20.48
C VAL A 65 -7.38 -23.61 21.19
N PHE A 66 -6.07 -23.60 21.17
CA PHE A 66 -5.23 -24.45 22.02
C PHE A 66 -4.93 -23.79 23.38
N LEU A 67 -4.51 -22.52 23.39
CA LEU A 67 -4.08 -21.83 24.60
C LEU A 67 -5.22 -21.61 25.62
N VAL A 68 -6.38 -21.20 25.15
CA VAL A 68 -7.50 -20.87 26.06
C VAL A 68 -7.99 -22.10 26.80
N PRO A 69 -8.29 -23.25 26.15
CA PRO A 69 -8.60 -24.48 26.88
C PRO A 69 -7.46 -24.99 27.76
N LEU A 70 -6.19 -24.85 27.29
CA LEU A 70 -5.04 -25.23 28.10
C LEU A 70 -5.06 -24.52 29.46
N LEU A 71 -5.25 -23.20 29.45
CA LEU A 71 -5.25 -22.38 30.66
C LEU A 71 -6.54 -22.51 31.48
N LEU A 72 -7.70 -22.60 30.85
CA LEU A 72 -9.00 -22.61 31.53
C LEU A 72 -9.50 -24.00 31.89
N VAL A 73 -9.02 -25.06 31.22
CA VAL A 73 -9.52 -26.43 31.42
C VAL A 73 -8.40 -27.37 31.90
N SER A 74 -7.31 -27.47 31.13
CA SER A 74 -6.26 -28.46 31.42
C SER A 74 -5.46 -28.14 32.66
N VAL A 75 -5.12 -26.85 32.90
CA VAL A 75 -4.41 -26.44 34.12
C VAL A 75 -5.30 -26.61 35.35
N PRO A 76 -6.52 -26.04 35.44
CA PRO A 76 -7.38 -26.27 36.61
C PRO A 76 -7.77 -27.73 36.81
N GLY A 77 -8.08 -28.45 35.71
CA GLY A 77 -8.46 -29.85 35.74
C GLY A 77 -7.37 -30.77 36.30
N ALA A 78 -6.09 -30.39 36.14
CA ALA A 78 -4.97 -31.12 36.75
C ALA A 78 -4.98 -31.10 38.27
N PHE A 79 -5.61 -30.09 38.89
CA PHE A 79 -5.71 -29.94 40.35
C PHE A 79 -7.07 -30.30 40.90
N ILE A 80 -8.15 -30.23 40.11
CA ILE A 80 -9.53 -30.41 40.54
C ILE A 80 -10.17 -31.50 39.70
N PRO A 81 -10.25 -32.75 40.24
CA PRO A 81 -10.80 -33.92 39.52
C PRO A 81 -12.25 -33.71 39.03
N ALA A 82 -13.10 -33.04 39.80
CA ALA A 82 -14.47 -32.75 39.41
C ALA A 82 -14.55 -31.83 38.17
N TYR A 83 -13.60 -30.90 38.04
CA TYR A 83 -13.50 -29.99 36.90
C TYR A 83 -12.95 -30.73 35.67
N PHE A 84 -12.02 -31.68 35.89
CA PHE A 84 -11.50 -32.51 34.80
C PHE A 84 -12.60 -33.32 34.12
N ALA A 85 -13.58 -33.83 34.90
CA ALA A 85 -14.70 -34.60 34.38
C ALA A 85 -15.60 -33.85 33.40
N ILE A 86 -15.73 -32.54 33.56
CA ILE A 86 -16.53 -31.67 32.65
C ILE A 86 -15.67 -30.99 31.59
N GLY A 87 -14.37 -31.24 31.58
CA GLY A 87 -13.38 -30.55 30.75
C GLY A 87 -13.68 -30.59 29.25
N ASP A 88 -14.11 -31.75 28.75
CA ASP A 88 -14.41 -31.91 27.32
C ASP A 88 -15.67 -31.11 26.91
N THR A 89 -16.66 -31.02 27.77
CA THR A 89 -17.85 -30.16 27.53
C THR A 89 -17.42 -28.69 27.43
N VAL A 90 -16.56 -28.24 28.34
CA VAL A 90 -16.06 -26.86 28.31
C VAL A 90 -15.25 -26.63 27.04
N ARG A 91 -14.38 -27.55 26.63
CA ARG A 91 -13.59 -27.47 25.37
C ARG A 91 -14.48 -27.32 24.15
N VAL A 92 -15.49 -28.18 24.03
CA VAL A 92 -16.45 -28.12 22.92
C VAL A 92 -17.21 -26.79 22.92
N THR A 93 -17.63 -26.32 24.09
CA THR A 93 -18.32 -25.02 24.21
C THR A 93 -17.43 -23.86 23.74
N LEU A 94 -16.18 -23.78 24.20
CA LEU A 94 -15.21 -22.77 23.78
C LEU A 94 -14.94 -22.86 22.28
N PHE A 95 -14.81 -24.07 21.74
CA PHE A 95 -14.64 -24.28 20.31
C PHE A 95 -15.87 -23.81 19.52
N LEU A 96 -17.09 -24.09 19.96
CA LEU A 96 -18.31 -23.64 19.29
C LEU A 96 -18.44 -22.11 19.27
N LEU A 97 -18.04 -21.44 20.35
CA LEU A 97 -17.99 -19.97 20.39
C LEU A 97 -17.00 -19.43 19.34
N TYR A 98 -15.81 -20.05 19.24
CA TYR A 98 -14.84 -19.67 18.23
C TYR A 98 -15.30 -20.01 16.79
N ALA A 99 -15.92 -21.17 16.60
CA ALA A 99 -16.51 -21.55 15.33
C ALA A 99 -17.62 -20.58 14.88
N ALA A 100 -18.46 -20.11 15.80
CA ALA A 100 -19.45 -19.08 15.51
C ALA A 100 -18.79 -17.75 15.06
N LEU A 101 -17.68 -17.36 15.70
CA LEU A 101 -16.91 -16.20 15.30
C LEU A 101 -16.31 -16.36 13.89
N LEU A 102 -15.75 -17.53 13.57
CA LEU A 102 -15.23 -17.82 12.22
C LEU A 102 -16.32 -17.74 11.16
N TYR A 103 -17.52 -18.30 11.45
CA TYR A 103 -18.63 -18.20 10.52
C TYR A 103 -19.08 -16.77 10.29
N THR A 104 -19.19 -15.97 11.37
CA THR A 104 -19.53 -14.55 11.29
C THR A 104 -18.53 -13.79 10.42
N ALA A 105 -17.24 -13.98 10.66
CA ALA A 105 -16.18 -13.33 9.89
C ALA A 105 -16.22 -13.77 8.41
N PHE A 106 -16.41 -15.05 8.15
CA PHE A 106 -16.52 -15.58 6.78
C PHE A 106 -17.71 -14.99 6.03
N ILE A 107 -18.90 -15.00 6.63
CA ILE A 107 -20.09 -14.42 5.99
C ILE A 107 -19.92 -12.90 5.79
N GLY A 108 -19.37 -12.21 6.80
CA GLY A 108 -19.04 -10.81 6.68
C GLY A 108 -18.12 -10.54 5.48
N LYS A 109 -17.07 -11.36 5.30
CA LYS A 109 -16.17 -11.25 4.14
C LYS A 109 -16.89 -11.55 2.82
N MET A 110 -17.76 -12.56 2.78
CA MET A 110 -18.54 -12.88 1.56
C MET A 110 -19.40 -11.69 1.15
N ILE A 111 -20.14 -11.09 2.09
CA ILE A 111 -20.97 -9.92 1.83
C ILE A 111 -20.11 -8.72 1.44
N PHE A 112 -19.04 -8.46 2.17
CA PHE A 112 -18.13 -7.35 1.90
C PHE A 112 -17.51 -7.47 0.49
N TYR A 113 -17.03 -8.67 0.14
CA TYR A 113 -16.45 -8.90 -1.19
C TYR A 113 -17.49 -8.79 -2.31
N ALA A 114 -18.73 -9.21 -2.09
CA ALA A 114 -19.80 -9.05 -3.08
C ALA A 114 -20.06 -7.58 -3.47
N HIS A 115 -19.90 -6.66 -2.50
CA HIS A 115 -20.15 -5.24 -2.71
C HIS A 115 -18.89 -4.44 -3.07
N PHE A 116 -17.74 -4.81 -2.50
CA PHE A 116 -16.52 -4.01 -2.55
C PHE A 116 -15.37 -4.67 -3.33
N HIS A 117 -15.51 -5.92 -3.74
CA HIS A 117 -14.50 -6.73 -4.42
C HIS A 117 -13.14 -6.76 -3.70
N ASP A 118 -13.17 -6.56 -2.37
CA ASP A 118 -12.00 -6.57 -1.51
C ASP A 118 -12.22 -7.37 -0.22
N THR A 119 -11.13 -7.64 0.53
CA THR A 119 -11.21 -8.10 1.92
C THR A 119 -11.63 -6.94 2.82
N PHE A 120 -11.87 -7.23 4.11
CA PHE A 120 -12.14 -6.17 5.07
C PHE A 120 -11.06 -5.08 5.02
N ASN A 121 -11.48 -3.87 4.75
CA ASN A 121 -10.68 -2.66 4.76
C ASN A 121 -11.39 -1.57 5.58
N GLN A 122 -10.88 -0.35 5.57
CA GLN A 122 -11.41 0.74 6.39
C GLN A 122 -12.85 1.13 6.06
N THR A 123 -13.35 0.82 4.88
CA THR A 123 -14.75 1.05 4.46
C THR A 123 -15.76 0.41 5.44
N ILE A 124 -15.36 -0.60 6.20
CA ILE A 124 -16.19 -1.20 7.27
C ILE A 124 -16.66 -0.16 8.29
N TRP A 125 -15.85 0.86 8.55
CA TRP A 125 -16.16 1.91 9.52
C TRP A 125 -17.25 2.87 9.03
N LEU A 126 -17.45 3.01 7.72
CA LEU A 126 -18.57 3.77 7.16
C LEU A 126 -19.92 3.14 7.58
N GLY A 127 -19.94 1.82 7.77
CA GLY A 127 -21.11 1.11 8.28
C GLY A 127 -21.50 1.48 9.73
N LYS A 128 -20.57 2.05 10.53
CA LYS A 128 -20.86 2.44 11.93
C LYS A 128 -21.87 3.60 12.02
N ASN A 129 -21.81 4.51 11.06
CA ASN A 129 -22.66 5.70 10.99
C ASN A 129 -23.83 5.51 9.99
N ALA A 130 -23.90 4.37 9.31
CA ALA A 130 -24.99 4.07 8.39
C ALA A 130 -26.32 3.91 9.13
N ASP A 131 -27.42 4.30 8.50
CA ASP A 131 -28.76 4.09 9.02
C ASP A 131 -28.97 2.58 9.26
N LYS A 132 -29.28 2.22 10.51
CA LYS A 132 -29.49 0.83 10.94
C LYS A 132 -30.58 0.12 10.14
N ARG A 133 -31.56 0.88 9.61
CA ARG A 133 -32.64 0.35 8.75
C ARG A 133 -32.07 -0.05 7.39
N ASN A 134 -31.25 0.79 6.78
CA ASN A 134 -30.59 0.49 5.53
C ASN A 134 -29.64 -0.70 5.67
N PHE A 135 -28.89 -0.78 6.77
CA PHE A 135 -28.03 -1.93 7.05
C PHE A 135 -28.81 -3.24 7.16
N ALA A 136 -29.94 -3.21 7.89
CA ALA A 136 -30.83 -4.37 8.02
C ALA A 136 -31.44 -4.77 6.67
N ASP A 137 -31.86 -3.79 5.86
CA ASP A 137 -32.40 -4.02 4.52
C ASP A 137 -31.37 -4.67 3.59
N ILE A 138 -30.16 -4.15 3.54
CA ILE A 138 -29.04 -4.73 2.78
C ILE A 138 -28.75 -6.15 3.24
N PHE A 139 -28.71 -6.40 4.56
CA PHE A 139 -28.43 -7.73 5.09
C PHE A 139 -29.56 -8.72 4.78
N PHE A 140 -30.79 -8.39 5.10
CA PHE A 140 -31.92 -9.33 5.01
C PHE A 140 -32.45 -9.51 3.58
N HIS A 141 -32.55 -8.44 2.80
CA HIS A 141 -33.19 -8.48 1.49
C HIS A 141 -32.18 -8.67 0.35
N GLN A 142 -31.02 -8.00 0.41
CA GLN A 142 -30.03 -8.10 -0.66
C GLN A 142 -29.07 -9.28 -0.48
N ASN A 143 -28.74 -9.65 0.76
CA ASN A 143 -27.78 -10.71 1.07
C ASN A 143 -28.41 -11.95 1.71
N HIS A 144 -29.74 -12.11 1.60
CA HIS A 144 -30.44 -13.28 2.11
C HIS A 144 -30.16 -13.60 3.57
N GLY A 145 -30.07 -12.57 4.43
CA GLY A 145 -29.65 -12.66 5.84
C GLY A 145 -30.38 -13.72 6.66
N ALA A 146 -31.67 -13.95 6.39
CA ALA A 146 -32.44 -15.02 7.05
C ALA A 146 -31.82 -16.41 6.80
N TRP A 147 -31.42 -16.72 5.56
CA TRP A 147 -30.75 -17.97 5.24
C TRP A 147 -29.35 -18.08 5.84
N VAL A 148 -28.63 -16.96 5.90
CA VAL A 148 -27.34 -16.88 6.57
C VAL A 148 -27.48 -17.21 8.04
N LEU A 149 -28.48 -16.65 8.73
CA LEU A 149 -28.74 -16.93 10.15
C LEU A 149 -29.18 -18.39 10.36
N LEU A 150 -30.05 -18.92 9.51
CA LEU A 150 -30.44 -20.33 9.56
C LEU A 150 -29.24 -21.27 9.35
N GLY A 151 -28.27 -20.86 8.54
CA GLY A 151 -27.04 -21.61 8.29
C GLY A 151 -26.16 -21.86 9.52
N TYR A 152 -26.29 -21.03 10.57
CA TYR A 152 -25.60 -21.27 11.83
C TYR A 152 -25.99 -22.61 12.48
N LEU A 153 -27.26 -22.99 12.41
CA LEU A 153 -27.74 -24.20 13.07
C LEU A 153 -27.05 -25.47 12.54
N PRO A 154 -27.10 -25.80 11.24
CA PRO A 154 -26.41 -26.97 10.72
C PRO A 154 -24.90 -26.89 10.85
N TYR A 155 -24.32 -25.69 10.68
CA TYR A 155 -22.88 -25.47 10.82
C TYR A 155 -22.39 -25.75 12.25
N LEU A 156 -23.03 -25.18 13.28
CA LEU A 156 -22.66 -25.42 14.68
C LEU A 156 -22.95 -26.86 15.11
N ALA A 157 -24.05 -27.48 14.60
CA ALA A 157 -24.30 -28.87 14.83
C ALA A 157 -23.17 -29.76 14.26
N LEU A 158 -22.69 -29.47 13.04
CA LEU A 158 -21.57 -30.17 12.46
C LEU A 158 -20.27 -29.96 13.27
N CYS A 159 -20.01 -28.73 13.71
CA CYS A 159 -18.88 -28.41 14.58
C CYS A 159 -18.96 -29.18 15.94
N PHE A 160 -20.15 -29.24 16.54
CA PHE A 160 -20.38 -30.00 17.76
C PHE A 160 -20.06 -31.49 17.58
N LEU A 161 -20.60 -32.10 16.52
CA LEU A 161 -20.32 -33.50 16.20
C LEU A 161 -18.83 -33.73 15.94
N ALA A 162 -18.20 -32.87 15.15
CA ALA A 162 -16.75 -32.94 14.85
C ALA A 162 -15.91 -32.78 16.13
N GLY A 163 -16.27 -31.82 17.00
CA GLY A 163 -15.59 -31.58 18.28
C GLY A 163 -15.63 -32.81 19.17
N ASN A 164 -16.82 -33.43 19.36
CA ASN A 164 -16.94 -34.64 20.14
C ASN A 164 -16.21 -35.84 19.47
N ALA A 165 -16.27 -35.94 18.14
CA ALA A 165 -15.58 -37.01 17.43
C ALA A 165 -14.06 -36.96 17.60
N VAL A 166 -13.43 -35.76 17.48
CA VAL A 166 -11.98 -35.65 17.67
C VAL A 166 -11.56 -35.86 19.12
N LEU A 167 -12.38 -35.44 20.10
CA LEU A 167 -12.10 -35.66 21.51
C LEU A 167 -12.20 -37.17 21.89
N SER A 168 -13.04 -37.94 21.20
CA SER A 168 -13.16 -39.40 21.41
C SER A 168 -11.98 -40.20 20.86
N LEU A 169 -11.10 -39.60 20.07
CA LEU A 169 -9.90 -40.26 19.58
C LEU A 169 -8.98 -40.70 20.76
N PRO A 170 -8.27 -41.85 20.64
CA PRO A 170 -7.38 -42.31 21.70
C PRO A 170 -6.31 -41.27 22.03
N SER A 171 -5.97 -41.17 23.32
CA SER A 171 -4.90 -40.31 23.84
C SER A 171 -3.69 -41.19 24.22
N LEU A 172 -2.51 -40.59 24.11
CA LEU A 172 -1.26 -41.22 24.55
C LEU A 172 -1.21 -41.24 26.08
N SER A 173 -0.72 -42.36 26.63
CA SER A 173 -0.47 -42.48 28.05
C SER A 173 0.67 -41.59 28.50
N TYR A 174 0.58 -41.08 29.73
CA TYR A 174 1.64 -40.25 30.30
C TYR A 174 2.94 -41.04 30.50
N PRO A 175 4.09 -40.59 30.03
CA PRO A 175 5.35 -41.29 30.22
C PRO A 175 5.72 -41.33 31.70
N THR A 176 5.89 -42.55 32.22
CA THR A 176 6.27 -42.79 33.62
C THR A 176 7.67 -43.34 33.67
N VAL A 177 8.48 -42.83 34.58
CA VAL A 177 9.84 -43.27 34.86
C VAL A 177 9.93 -43.73 36.33
N THR A 178 10.58 -44.84 36.54
CA THR A 178 10.66 -45.50 37.87
C THR A 178 11.51 -44.70 38.88
N ASP A 179 12.39 -43.81 38.41
CA ASP A 179 13.20 -42.94 39.24
C ASP A 179 12.50 -41.62 39.52
N GLY A 180 12.43 -41.17 40.77
CA GLY A 180 11.74 -39.93 41.16
C GLY A 180 12.35 -38.67 40.54
N ALA A 181 13.68 -38.62 40.43
CA ALA A 181 14.36 -37.48 39.79
C ALA A 181 14.08 -37.43 38.28
N GLY A 182 14.07 -38.60 37.62
CA GLY A 182 13.69 -38.72 36.19
C GLY A 182 12.26 -38.31 35.94
N GLN A 183 11.32 -38.65 36.84
CA GLN A 183 9.92 -38.23 36.69
C GLN A 183 9.76 -36.70 36.80
N TYR A 184 10.49 -36.01 37.68
CA TYR A 184 10.50 -34.57 37.75
C TYR A 184 11.06 -33.93 36.46
N ALA A 185 12.09 -34.51 35.86
CA ALA A 185 12.65 -34.08 34.61
C ALA A 185 11.63 -34.23 33.46
N VAL A 186 10.91 -35.35 33.40
CA VAL A 186 9.83 -35.56 32.40
C VAL A 186 8.71 -34.55 32.61
N ASN A 187 8.27 -34.30 33.82
CA ASN A 187 7.25 -33.31 34.12
C ASN A 187 7.64 -31.92 33.66
N ALA A 188 8.89 -31.46 33.94
CA ALA A 188 9.42 -30.20 33.49
C ALA A 188 9.50 -30.12 31.95
N LEU A 189 9.95 -31.21 31.32
CA LEU A 189 10.04 -31.26 29.85
C LEU A 189 8.64 -31.16 29.21
N VAL A 190 7.64 -31.87 29.68
CA VAL A 190 6.28 -31.79 29.17
C VAL A 190 5.73 -30.36 29.28
N PHE A 191 5.97 -29.69 30.42
CA PHE A 191 5.53 -28.30 30.61
C PHE A 191 6.23 -27.36 29.63
N VAL A 192 7.55 -27.44 29.50
CA VAL A 192 8.32 -26.60 28.57
C VAL A 192 7.89 -26.85 27.12
N LEU A 193 7.71 -28.14 26.74
CA LEU A 193 7.27 -28.47 25.39
C LEU A 193 5.88 -27.92 25.07
N SER A 194 4.94 -27.86 26.03
CA SER A 194 3.62 -27.26 25.80
C SER A 194 3.71 -25.75 25.47
N ILE A 195 4.62 -25.02 26.13
CA ILE A 195 4.88 -23.62 25.86
C ILE A 195 5.54 -23.46 24.47
N VAL A 196 6.57 -24.25 24.19
CA VAL A 196 7.27 -24.23 22.90
C VAL A 196 6.30 -24.56 21.76
N LEU A 197 5.42 -25.56 21.95
CA LEU A 197 4.41 -25.94 20.99
C LEU A 197 3.42 -24.81 20.69
N PHE A 198 2.95 -24.10 21.71
CA PHE A 198 2.09 -22.95 21.52
C PHE A 198 2.76 -21.86 20.67
N TYR A 199 3.98 -21.48 20.96
CA TYR A 199 4.71 -20.49 20.15
C TYR A 199 5.00 -20.99 18.73
N TRP A 200 5.33 -22.27 18.57
CA TRP A 200 5.55 -22.86 17.26
C TRP A 200 4.29 -22.83 16.40
N ILE A 201 3.14 -23.16 16.98
CA ILE A 201 1.83 -23.07 16.34
C ILE A 201 1.55 -21.60 15.97
N ARG A 202 1.63 -20.71 16.94
CA ARG A 202 1.30 -19.29 16.76
C ARG A 202 2.13 -18.60 15.69
N TYR A 203 3.37 -18.98 15.54
CA TYR A 203 4.24 -18.41 14.51
C TYR A 203 4.17 -19.16 13.17
N GLY A 204 3.15 -19.98 12.94
CA GLY A 204 2.94 -20.66 11.68
C GLY A 204 3.99 -21.72 11.35
N GLY A 205 4.48 -22.46 12.36
CA GLY A 205 5.43 -23.55 12.22
C GLY A 205 6.91 -23.13 12.34
N THR A 206 7.19 -21.99 12.99
CA THR A 206 8.55 -21.54 13.32
C THR A 206 8.62 -21.07 14.77
N LEU A 207 9.81 -21.12 15.38
CA LEU A 207 10.09 -20.54 16.69
C LEU A 207 10.74 -19.17 16.59
N ARG A 208 11.10 -18.73 15.37
CA ARG A 208 11.76 -17.44 15.12
C ARG A 208 10.71 -16.41 14.75
N HIS A 209 10.50 -15.42 15.62
CA HIS A 209 9.56 -14.31 15.35
C HIS A 209 9.82 -13.61 14.01
N ARG A 210 11.09 -13.45 13.61
CA ARG A 210 11.48 -12.83 12.33
C ARG A 210 11.05 -13.62 11.08
N LEU A 211 10.71 -14.90 11.24
CA LEU A 211 10.23 -15.76 10.14
C LEU A 211 8.72 -15.94 10.16
N LYS A 212 8.03 -15.26 11.08
CA LYS A 212 6.57 -15.20 11.07
C LYS A 212 6.12 -14.52 9.78
N PRO A 213 5.12 -15.05 9.07
CA PRO A 213 4.54 -14.35 7.93
C PRO A 213 4.01 -12.97 8.36
N GLU A 214 4.44 -11.92 7.69
CA GLU A 214 3.84 -10.60 7.89
C GLU A 214 2.49 -10.54 7.18
N TRP A 215 1.50 -9.92 7.79
CA TRP A 215 0.11 -9.98 7.34
C TRP A 215 -0.18 -9.13 6.11
N ASP A 216 0.63 -8.13 5.87
CA ASP A 216 0.56 -7.19 4.76
C ASP A 216 1.35 -7.66 3.52
N GLU A 217 2.16 -8.71 3.67
CA GLU A 217 2.93 -9.29 2.57
C GLU A 217 2.20 -10.50 1.94
N VAL A 218 1.20 -10.23 1.13
CA VAL A 218 0.60 -11.28 0.29
C VAL A 218 1.67 -11.81 -0.69
N PRO A 219 1.87 -13.15 -0.78
CA PRO A 219 2.88 -13.71 -1.67
C PRO A 219 2.73 -13.25 -3.11
N ALA A 220 3.83 -12.88 -3.74
CA ALA A 220 3.88 -12.38 -5.11
C ALA A 220 3.11 -13.25 -6.11
N LEU A 221 3.23 -14.56 -5.99
CA LEU A 221 2.57 -15.52 -6.90
C LEU A 221 1.04 -15.41 -6.95
N VAL A 222 0.41 -14.95 -5.85
CA VAL A 222 -1.06 -14.85 -5.74
C VAL A 222 -1.53 -13.39 -5.64
N LYS A 223 -0.63 -12.44 -5.44
CA LYS A 223 -0.96 -11.02 -5.25
C LYS A 223 -1.69 -10.42 -6.45
N GLU A 224 -1.31 -10.83 -7.66
CA GLU A 224 -1.91 -10.36 -8.92
C GLU A 224 -3.24 -11.04 -9.27
N ASP A 225 -3.56 -12.16 -8.62
CA ASP A 225 -4.86 -12.81 -8.82
C ASP A 225 -5.88 -12.15 -7.90
N ALA A 226 -6.83 -11.43 -8.48
CA ALA A 226 -7.82 -10.64 -7.75
C ALA A 226 -8.58 -11.44 -6.67
N VAL A 227 -8.85 -12.73 -6.91
CA VAL A 227 -9.57 -13.59 -5.96
C VAL A 227 -8.62 -14.35 -5.05
N LEU A 228 -7.57 -14.99 -5.59
CA LEU A 228 -6.65 -15.77 -4.78
C LEU A 228 -5.83 -14.90 -3.82
N GLY A 229 -5.43 -13.69 -4.23
CA GLY A 229 -4.77 -12.73 -3.35
C GLY A 229 -5.62 -12.40 -2.12
N LYS A 230 -6.89 -12.06 -2.35
CA LYS A 230 -7.86 -11.75 -1.27
C LYS A 230 -8.29 -13.00 -0.48
N ALA A 231 -8.31 -14.18 -1.10
CA ALA A 231 -8.58 -15.46 -0.43
C ALA A 231 -7.43 -15.90 0.48
N THR A 232 -6.20 -15.49 0.19
CA THR A 232 -5.02 -15.86 0.98
C THR A 232 -5.10 -15.30 2.39
N MET A 233 -5.63 -14.09 2.55
CA MET A 233 -5.80 -13.44 3.85
C MET A 233 -6.88 -14.15 4.68
N ASP A 234 -6.52 -14.51 5.90
CA ASP A 234 -7.47 -15.07 6.86
C ASP A 234 -8.48 -14.01 7.32
N ASP A 235 -9.73 -14.40 7.50
CA ASP A 235 -10.84 -13.46 7.73
C ASP A 235 -10.69 -12.69 9.06
N LEU A 236 -10.23 -13.37 10.12
CA LEU A 236 -9.98 -12.73 11.42
C LEU A 236 -8.72 -11.86 11.39
N ILE A 237 -7.72 -12.23 10.60
CA ILE A 237 -6.53 -11.38 10.38
C ILE A 237 -6.92 -10.12 9.65
N ALA A 238 -7.75 -10.21 8.61
CA ALA A 238 -8.26 -9.04 7.89
C ALA A 238 -8.99 -8.07 8.84
N LEU A 239 -9.89 -8.57 9.68
CA LEU A 239 -10.58 -7.76 10.70
C LEU A 239 -9.60 -7.13 11.69
N LYS A 240 -8.59 -7.89 12.17
CA LYS A 240 -7.57 -7.37 13.08
C LYS A 240 -6.73 -6.28 12.45
N MET A 241 -6.43 -6.36 11.16
CA MET A 241 -5.68 -5.32 10.44
C MET A 241 -6.50 -4.04 10.36
N VAL A 242 -7.78 -4.13 10.03
CA VAL A 242 -8.70 -2.98 10.07
C VAL A 242 -8.76 -2.37 11.47
N TRP A 243 -8.80 -3.21 12.52
CA TRP A 243 -8.86 -2.75 13.91
C TRP A 243 -7.55 -2.16 14.43
N LYS A 244 -6.40 -2.66 13.99
CA LYS A 244 -5.08 -2.16 14.37
C LYS A 244 -4.65 -0.91 13.62
N ARG A 245 -5.17 -0.68 12.42
CA ARG A 245 -5.06 0.63 11.79
C ARG A 245 -5.82 1.59 12.70
N PRO A 246 -5.22 2.69 13.15
CA PRO A 246 -5.96 3.64 13.97
C PRO A 246 -7.25 3.96 13.21
N VAL A 247 -8.38 3.81 13.92
CA VAL A 247 -9.63 4.40 13.45
C VAL A 247 -9.26 5.85 13.24
N GLN A 248 -9.29 6.30 12.01
CA GLN A 248 -8.95 7.68 11.76
C GLN A 248 -10.08 8.48 12.39
N GLU A 249 -9.82 9.11 13.52
CA GLU A 249 -10.76 9.99 14.24
C GLU A 249 -11.39 10.96 13.24
N ILE A 250 -10.64 11.34 12.25
CA ILE A 250 -11.01 12.14 11.09
C ILE A 250 -12.30 11.65 10.36
N LEU A 251 -12.59 10.35 10.33
CA LEU A 251 -13.83 9.83 9.74
C LEU A 251 -15.05 9.96 10.67
N HIS A 252 -14.85 10.45 11.88
CA HIS A 252 -15.92 10.60 12.89
C HIS A 252 -16.19 12.05 13.27
N HIS A 253 -15.45 13.01 12.71
CA HIS A 253 -15.68 14.42 12.94
C HIS A 253 -17.09 14.83 12.47
N SER A 254 -17.75 15.66 13.26
CA SER A 254 -18.95 16.37 12.85
C SER A 254 -18.63 17.45 11.81
N ASP A 255 -19.63 17.91 11.08
CA ASP A 255 -19.45 18.97 10.09
C ASP A 255 -18.92 20.27 10.70
N GLU A 256 -19.26 20.56 11.97
CA GLU A 256 -18.77 21.74 12.68
C GLU A 256 -17.29 21.62 13.03
N GLU A 257 -16.86 20.44 13.50
CA GLU A 257 -15.44 20.14 13.74
C GLU A 257 -14.65 20.22 12.44
N SER A 258 -15.16 19.60 11.36
CA SER A 258 -14.53 19.65 10.04
C SER A 258 -14.34 21.06 9.53
N ARG A 259 -15.37 21.90 9.64
CA ARG A 259 -15.28 23.33 9.27
C ARG A 259 -14.21 24.07 10.07
N THR A 260 -14.16 23.82 11.36
CA THR A 260 -13.17 24.43 12.25
C THR A 260 -11.76 24.03 11.87
N ILE A 261 -11.53 22.73 11.62
CA ILE A 261 -10.21 22.19 11.24
C ILE A 261 -9.78 22.74 9.88
N MET A 262 -10.66 22.69 8.87
CA MET A 262 -10.33 23.11 7.50
C MET A 262 -10.05 24.62 7.37
N CYS A 263 -10.52 25.45 8.32
CA CYS A 263 -10.20 26.88 8.33
C CYS A 263 -8.69 27.18 8.30
N ALA A 264 -7.83 26.24 8.72
CA ALA A 264 -6.38 26.43 8.71
C ALA A 264 -5.77 26.52 7.30
N VAL A 265 -6.43 25.97 6.27
CA VAL A 265 -5.95 25.96 4.88
C VAL A 265 -6.84 26.75 3.93
N LEU A 266 -7.99 27.21 4.38
CA LEU A 266 -8.87 28.01 3.54
C LEU A 266 -8.22 29.38 3.21
N PRO A 267 -8.36 29.86 1.97
CA PRO A 267 -7.91 31.21 1.61
C PRO A 267 -8.56 32.28 2.49
N ALA A 268 -7.79 33.32 2.80
CA ALA A 268 -8.26 34.40 3.64
C ALA A 268 -9.57 35.02 3.08
N GLY A 269 -10.59 35.12 3.91
CA GLY A 269 -11.91 35.66 3.52
C GLY A 269 -12.90 34.66 2.92
N CYS A 270 -12.50 33.40 2.72
CA CYS A 270 -13.45 32.35 2.34
C CYS A 270 -14.26 31.91 3.56
N SER A 271 -15.57 31.96 3.45
CA SER A 271 -16.46 31.23 4.37
C SER A 271 -16.58 29.80 3.84
N PHE A 272 -16.52 28.82 4.70
CA PHE A 272 -16.79 27.43 4.33
C PHE A 272 -18.23 27.34 3.78
N ALA A 273 -18.34 27.24 2.47
CA ALA A 273 -19.59 26.98 1.79
C ALA A 273 -19.91 25.47 1.78
N HIS A 274 -20.96 25.07 1.12
CA HIS A 274 -21.39 23.68 1.09
C HIS A 274 -20.42 22.70 0.40
N VAL A 275 -19.45 23.20 -0.38
CA VAL A 275 -18.47 22.39 -1.15
C VAL A 275 -17.04 22.89 -0.88
N PRO A 276 -16.25 22.20 -0.04
CA PRO A 276 -14.94 22.69 0.40
C PRO A 276 -13.95 22.99 -0.72
N LEU A 277 -13.92 22.18 -1.79
CA LEU A 277 -12.99 22.38 -2.92
C LEU A 277 -13.27 23.66 -3.71
N GLU A 278 -14.47 24.23 -3.65
CA GLU A 278 -14.74 25.53 -4.29
C GLU A 278 -13.83 26.66 -3.74
N ALA A 279 -13.43 26.56 -2.48
CA ALA A 279 -12.48 27.49 -1.87
C ALA A 279 -11.06 27.42 -2.48
N PHE A 280 -10.74 26.32 -3.16
CA PHE A 280 -9.47 26.07 -3.82
C PHE A 280 -9.57 26.23 -5.35
N GLN A 281 -10.66 26.78 -5.85
CA GLN A 281 -10.78 27.13 -7.25
C GLN A 281 -9.87 28.33 -7.55
N ARG A 282 -9.07 28.18 -8.61
CA ARG A 282 -8.14 29.20 -9.11
C ARG A 282 -8.48 29.54 -10.56
N THR A 283 -7.90 30.62 -11.02
CA THR A 283 -8.02 31.07 -12.41
C THR A 283 -6.62 31.26 -12.97
N ALA A 284 -6.33 30.60 -14.08
CA ALA A 284 -5.04 30.66 -14.73
C ALA A 284 -4.73 32.09 -15.23
N GLN A 285 -3.47 32.53 -15.07
CA GLN A 285 -3.00 33.85 -15.44
C GLN A 285 -2.66 33.99 -16.94
N GLY A 286 -2.77 32.92 -17.70
CA GLY A 286 -2.41 32.81 -19.10
C GLY A 286 -1.16 31.99 -19.35
N ALA A 287 -1.13 31.34 -20.50
CA ALA A 287 -0.07 30.41 -20.87
C ALA A 287 1.31 31.12 -20.87
N ARG A 288 2.29 30.49 -20.23
CA ARG A 288 3.69 30.97 -20.17
C ARG A 288 4.58 30.29 -21.19
N ILE A 289 4.16 29.14 -21.68
CA ILE A 289 4.81 28.40 -22.78
C ILE A 289 3.76 28.04 -23.83
N THR A 290 4.21 27.75 -25.05
CA THR A 290 3.32 27.21 -26.07
C THR A 290 2.72 25.90 -25.59
N LYS A 291 1.43 25.74 -25.71
CA LYS A 291 0.72 24.52 -25.31
C LYS A 291 1.31 23.31 -26.04
N PRO A 292 1.99 22.38 -25.33
CA PRO A 292 2.61 21.22 -25.97
C PRO A 292 1.54 20.25 -26.50
N ARG A 293 1.88 19.57 -27.60
CA ARG A 293 1.00 18.52 -28.13
C ARG A 293 1.02 17.26 -27.27
N HIS A 294 2.19 16.91 -26.73
CA HIS A 294 2.36 15.80 -25.82
C HIS A 294 2.87 16.27 -24.46
N ILE A 295 2.28 15.73 -23.40
CA ILE A 295 2.75 15.86 -22.04
C ILE A 295 3.04 14.45 -21.51
N PHE A 296 4.28 14.21 -21.11
CA PHE A 296 4.74 12.97 -20.50
C PHE A 296 4.97 13.19 -19.02
N PHE A 297 4.11 12.62 -18.18
CA PHE A 297 4.29 12.57 -16.74
C PHE A 297 4.89 11.21 -16.39
N LEU A 298 6.16 11.20 -16.01
CA LEU A 298 6.92 9.99 -15.65
C LEU A 298 7.01 9.90 -14.14
N LEU A 299 6.30 8.95 -13.55
CA LEU A 299 6.37 8.62 -12.15
C LEU A 299 7.29 7.39 -11.98
N GLY A 300 8.50 7.62 -11.47
CA GLY A 300 9.49 6.57 -11.23
C GLY A 300 9.26 5.92 -9.87
N GLU A 301 9.15 4.60 -9.83
CA GLU A 301 9.12 3.83 -8.57
C GLU A 301 10.38 4.10 -7.76
N SER A 302 10.21 4.64 -6.54
CA SER A 302 11.31 4.95 -5.61
C SER A 302 12.44 5.81 -6.22
N TYR A 303 12.12 6.72 -7.13
CA TYR A 303 13.10 7.57 -7.84
C TYR A 303 13.51 8.76 -6.96
N GLY A 304 14.41 8.47 -6.00
CA GLY A 304 14.80 9.37 -4.93
C GLY A 304 15.84 10.42 -5.33
N GLN A 305 15.78 11.60 -4.71
CA GLN A 305 16.76 12.69 -4.86
C GLN A 305 18.15 12.28 -4.35
N VAL A 306 18.23 11.37 -3.39
CA VAL A 306 19.47 10.93 -2.74
C VAL A 306 20.60 10.57 -3.71
N PHE A 307 20.29 9.96 -4.85
CA PHE A 307 21.29 9.54 -5.83
C PHE A 307 21.78 10.67 -6.74
N PHE A 308 21.13 11.83 -6.72
CA PHE A 308 21.59 13.05 -7.36
C PHE A 308 22.46 13.91 -6.46
N ASP A 309 22.44 13.66 -5.14
CA ASP A 309 23.14 14.43 -4.13
C ASP A 309 24.46 13.77 -3.72
N ALA A 310 25.40 14.57 -3.23
CA ALA A 310 26.60 14.05 -2.60
C ALA A 310 26.25 13.28 -1.29
N PRO A 311 26.91 12.18 -0.95
CA PRO A 311 28.04 11.60 -1.71
C PRO A 311 27.64 10.63 -2.85
N TYR A 312 26.34 10.28 -2.99
CA TYR A 312 25.87 9.20 -3.87
C TYR A 312 25.96 9.58 -5.36
N ALA A 313 25.93 10.87 -5.70
CA ALA A 313 26.12 11.35 -7.08
C ALA A 313 27.44 10.89 -7.70
N ALA A 314 28.47 10.68 -6.87
CA ALA A 314 29.78 10.17 -7.31
C ALA A 314 29.70 8.75 -7.88
N LEU A 315 28.66 7.98 -7.57
CA LEU A 315 28.41 6.65 -8.15
C LEU A 315 27.91 6.68 -9.60
N ASN A 316 27.48 7.86 -10.06
CA ASN A 316 26.88 8.06 -11.38
C ASN A 316 25.75 7.06 -11.69
N LEU A 317 24.90 6.75 -10.71
CA LEU A 317 23.76 5.85 -10.88
C LEU A 317 22.64 6.49 -11.68
N MET A 318 22.47 7.82 -11.55
CA MET A 318 21.46 8.60 -12.28
C MET A 318 22.09 9.33 -13.48
N GLU A 319 22.79 8.58 -14.33
CA GLU A 319 23.55 9.16 -15.42
C GLU A 319 22.68 9.89 -16.45
N LEU A 320 21.58 9.25 -16.88
CA LEU A 320 20.68 9.86 -17.86
C LEU A 320 19.83 10.98 -17.23
N GLY A 321 19.34 10.77 -16.00
CA GLY A 321 18.63 11.79 -15.25
C GLY A 321 19.50 13.00 -14.95
N ALA A 322 20.77 12.82 -14.58
CA ALA A 322 21.68 13.92 -14.34
C ALA A 322 21.98 14.73 -15.64
N ARG A 323 22.15 14.04 -16.77
CA ARG A 323 22.27 14.69 -18.08
C ARG A 323 21.01 15.48 -18.43
N PHE A 324 19.83 14.86 -18.28
CA PHE A 324 18.55 15.51 -18.52
C PHE A 324 18.38 16.77 -17.65
N ARG A 325 18.74 16.70 -16.35
CA ARG A 325 18.68 17.85 -15.43
C ARG A 325 19.67 18.98 -15.77
N ALA A 326 20.79 18.63 -16.40
CA ALA A 326 21.81 19.59 -16.80
C ALA A 326 21.50 20.27 -18.15
N GLU A 327 20.50 19.80 -18.87
CA GLU A 327 20.15 20.37 -20.18
C GLU A 327 19.55 21.78 -20.05
N PRO A 328 19.81 22.65 -21.05
CA PRO A 328 19.04 23.87 -21.19
C PRO A 328 17.54 23.56 -21.21
N HIS A 329 16.75 24.43 -20.60
CA HIS A 329 15.29 24.27 -20.56
C HIS A 329 14.78 23.11 -19.69
N THR A 330 15.64 22.50 -18.87
CA THR A 330 15.25 21.61 -17.78
C THR A 330 15.36 22.34 -16.44
N VAL A 331 14.29 22.30 -15.67
CA VAL A 331 14.22 22.89 -14.33
C VAL A 331 14.02 21.78 -13.30
N SER A 332 14.73 21.87 -12.19
CA SER A 332 14.67 20.89 -11.12
C SER A 332 14.49 21.57 -9.77
N VAL A 333 13.73 20.91 -8.88
CA VAL A 333 13.59 21.31 -7.48
C VAL A 333 14.13 20.19 -6.60
N ASN A 334 15.26 20.44 -5.93
CA ASN A 334 16.00 19.39 -5.21
C ASN A 334 15.39 19.05 -3.85
N ASN A 335 14.66 19.96 -3.24
CA ASN A 335 13.96 19.74 -1.98
C ASN A 335 12.47 19.58 -2.26
N PHE A 336 12.09 18.41 -2.74
CA PHE A 336 10.75 18.11 -3.23
C PHE A 336 10.10 17.03 -2.36
N LEU A 337 8.88 17.27 -1.84
CA LEU A 337 8.16 16.31 -1.01
C LEU A 337 7.18 15.47 -1.83
N SER A 338 7.18 14.17 -1.58
CA SER A 338 6.08 13.29 -2.03
C SER A 338 4.81 13.50 -1.22
N SER A 339 3.67 13.21 -1.82
CA SER A 339 2.36 13.26 -1.12
C SER A 339 2.14 12.08 -0.20
N GLY A 340 2.93 11.01 -0.33
CA GLY A 340 2.89 9.81 0.49
C GLY A 340 4.28 9.26 0.75
N MET A 341 4.41 8.43 1.78
CA MET A 341 5.65 7.74 2.13
C MET A 341 5.85 6.42 1.35
N ILE A 342 4.81 5.99 0.65
CA ILE A 342 4.75 4.78 -0.19
C ILE A 342 3.97 5.07 -1.46
N SER A 343 4.03 4.16 -2.41
CA SER A 343 3.49 4.31 -3.77
C SER A 343 2.00 4.67 -3.81
N GLN A 344 1.16 3.96 -3.07
CA GLN A 344 -0.30 4.10 -3.16
C GLN A 344 -0.79 5.50 -2.77
N PRO A 345 -0.52 6.07 -1.58
CA PRO A 345 -0.99 7.41 -1.23
C PRO A 345 -0.36 8.51 -2.10
N SER A 346 0.87 8.32 -2.60
CA SER A 346 1.49 9.26 -3.52
C SER A 346 0.78 9.30 -4.86
N LEU A 347 0.54 8.14 -5.46
CA LEU A 347 -0.17 8.01 -6.73
C LEU A 347 -1.59 8.57 -6.64
N VAL A 348 -2.34 8.17 -5.60
CA VAL A 348 -3.73 8.60 -5.39
C VAL A 348 -3.82 10.11 -5.24
N SER A 349 -2.94 10.70 -4.43
CA SER A 349 -2.91 12.15 -4.23
C SER A 349 -2.60 12.91 -5.51
N LEU A 350 -1.60 12.48 -6.28
CA LEU A 350 -1.26 13.07 -7.59
C LEU A 350 -2.44 13.03 -8.56
N LEU A 351 -3.17 11.94 -8.57
CA LEU A 351 -4.27 11.72 -9.53
C LEU A 351 -5.56 12.43 -9.12
N LEU A 352 -5.89 12.51 -7.83
CA LEU A 352 -7.10 13.18 -7.32
C LEU A 352 -6.93 14.67 -7.07
N GLY A 353 -5.70 15.15 -6.86
CA GLY A 353 -5.45 16.55 -6.52
C GLY A 353 -5.78 16.91 -5.07
N VAL A 354 -5.92 15.91 -4.20
CA VAL A 354 -6.04 16.03 -2.73
C VAL A 354 -5.20 14.92 -2.08
N TYR A 355 -4.77 15.11 -0.83
CA TYR A 355 -4.00 14.06 -0.15
C TYR A 355 -4.87 12.84 0.16
N ASP A 356 -4.33 11.62 -0.08
CA ASP A 356 -5.01 10.37 0.27
C ASP A 356 -5.24 10.23 1.79
N ALA A 357 -4.38 10.82 2.60
CA ALA A 357 -4.46 10.83 4.06
C ALA A 357 -4.58 9.43 4.70
N ASP A 358 -3.98 8.41 4.10
CA ASP A 358 -4.08 6.99 4.47
C ASP A 358 -5.52 6.42 4.42
N LEU A 359 -6.42 7.04 3.64
CA LEU A 359 -7.81 6.62 3.47
C LEU A 359 -7.98 5.56 2.37
N GLU A 360 -6.90 5.24 1.64
CA GLU A 360 -6.90 4.23 0.55
C GLU A 360 -8.01 4.50 -0.46
N LEU A 361 -8.13 5.76 -0.94
CA LEU A 361 -9.26 6.21 -1.75
C LEU A 361 -9.42 5.42 -3.05
N ASN A 362 -8.33 4.93 -3.63
CA ASN A 362 -8.38 4.06 -4.81
C ASN A 362 -9.04 2.69 -4.53
N GLU A 363 -9.03 2.22 -3.30
CA GLU A 363 -9.71 1.00 -2.87
C GLU A 363 -11.12 1.27 -2.32
N ASN A 364 -11.51 2.53 -2.20
CA ASN A 364 -12.84 2.92 -1.77
C ASN A 364 -13.80 2.95 -2.98
N VAL A 365 -14.86 2.15 -2.92
CA VAL A 365 -15.87 2.01 -3.99
C VAL A 365 -16.54 3.34 -4.37
N LEU A 366 -16.59 4.29 -3.46
CA LEU A 366 -17.09 5.63 -3.77
C LEU A 366 -16.31 6.24 -4.96
N PHE A 367 -14.98 6.11 -4.95
CA PHE A 367 -14.09 6.63 -5.97
C PHE A 367 -13.94 5.73 -7.21
N TRP A 368 -14.68 4.61 -7.29
CA TRP A 368 -14.79 3.82 -8.52
C TRP A 368 -15.89 4.32 -9.45
N ASN A 369 -16.82 5.12 -8.93
CA ASN A 369 -17.94 5.68 -9.67
C ASN A 369 -18.01 7.20 -9.58
N HIS A 370 -17.16 7.80 -8.77
CA HIS A 370 -17.11 9.25 -8.55
C HIS A 370 -15.66 9.74 -8.55
N THR A 371 -15.51 11.03 -8.76
CA THR A 371 -14.23 11.72 -8.72
C THR A 371 -14.37 13.11 -8.08
N LEU A 372 -13.26 13.84 -8.03
CA LEU A 372 -13.21 15.22 -7.58
C LEU A 372 -12.92 16.16 -8.76
N PRO A 373 -13.40 17.42 -8.73
CA PRO A 373 -13.09 18.40 -9.76
C PRO A 373 -11.58 18.73 -9.82
N SER A 374 -10.82 18.44 -8.76
CA SER A 374 -9.36 18.55 -8.69
C SER A 374 -8.62 17.42 -9.39
N SER A 375 -9.29 16.38 -9.88
CA SER A 375 -8.66 15.25 -10.58
C SER A 375 -7.81 15.71 -11.75
N LEU A 376 -6.58 15.18 -11.83
CA LEU A 376 -5.60 15.46 -12.87
C LEU A 376 -6.17 15.26 -14.29
N ALA A 377 -6.75 14.08 -14.54
CA ALA A 377 -7.30 13.75 -15.85
C ALA A 377 -8.47 14.67 -16.22
N HIS A 378 -9.38 14.94 -15.28
CA HIS A 378 -10.52 15.79 -15.50
C HIS A 378 -10.11 17.21 -15.94
N GLN A 379 -9.14 17.82 -15.26
CA GLN A 379 -8.69 19.18 -15.56
C GLN A 379 -7.90 19.25 -16.88
N LEU A 380 -7.11 18.23 -17.20
CA LEU A 380 -6.38 18.18 -18.48
C LEU A 380 -7.32 17.90 -19.67
N LYS A 381 -8.37 17.13 -19.49
CA LYS A 381 -9.43 17.00 -20.50
C LYS A 381 -10.15 18.31 -20.75
N ALA A 382 -10.42 19.11 -19.72
CA ALA A 382 -10.98 20.45 -19.88
C ALA A 382 -10.05 21.38 -20.68
N LEU A 383 -8.74 21.14 -20.66
CA LEU A 383 -7.75 21.81 -21.53
C LEU A 383 -7.65 21.16 -22.92
N GLY A 384 -8.44 20.13 -23.25
CA GLY A 384 -8.49 19.48 -24.54
C GLY A 384 -7.40 18.44 -24.79
N TYR A 385 -6.86 17.83 -23.73
CA TYR A 385 -5.96 16.69 -23.85
C TYR A 385 -6.73 15.37 -23.79
N ARG A 386 -6.39 14.44 -24.67
CA ARG A 386 -6.70 13.02 -24.50
C ARG A 386 -5.77 12.47 -23.42
N THR A 387 -6.31 11.71 -22.48
CA THR A 387 -5.57 11.28 -21.28
C THR A 387 -5.39 9.77 -21.25
N SER A 388 -4.15 9.31 -21.07
CA SER A 388 -3.81 7.89 -21.02
C SER A 388 -2.96 7.59 -19.78
N PHE A 389 -3.35 6.54 -19.06
CA PHE A 389 -2.63 6.03 -17.90
C PHE A 389 -1.90 4.74 -18.26
N TRP A 390 -0.61 4.67 -17.98
CA TRP A 390 0.28 3.55 -18.28
C TRP A 390 0.95 3.09 -17.00
N TYR A 391 0.77 1.83 -16.66
CA TYR A 391 1.34 1.27 -15.43
C TYR A 391 2.14 0.01 -15.74
N GLY A 392 3.40 -0.07 -15.34
CA GLY A 392 4.25 -1.24 -15.56
C GLY A 392 3.74 -2.52 -14.91
N GLY A 393 2.92 -2.40 -13.86
CA GLY A 393 2.24 -3.50 -13.17
C GLY A 393 0.88 -3.85 -13.77
N GLY A 394 0.13 -4.67 -13.04
CA GLY A 394 -1.24 -5.02 -13.38
C GLY A 394 -2.25 -4.02 -12.79
N LEU A 395 -3.25 -3.59 -13.55
CA LEU A 395 -4.27 -2.64 -13.11
C LEU A 395 -5.15 -3.14 -11.94
N ASN A 396 -5.06 -4.43 -11.60
CA ASN A 396 -5.72 -4.97 -10.39
C ASN A 396 -5.02 -4.55 -9.10
N TRP A 397 -3.76 -4.10 -9.16
CA TRP A 397 -3.08 -3.54 -8.00
C TRP A 397 -3.78 -2.27 -7.56
N GLY A 398 -4.07 -2.17 -6.24
CA GLY A 398 -4.73 -0.99 -5.68
C GLY A 398 -6.05 -0.63 -6.38
N SER A 399 -6.75 -1.61 -6.95
CA SER A 399 -8.04 -1.41 -7.65
C SER A 399 -8.00 -0.38 -8.79
N LEU A 400 -6.82 -0.14 -9.41
CA LEU A 400 -6.63 0.85 -10.47
C LEU A 400 -7.54 0.59 -11.68
N VAL A 401 -7.91 -0.66 -11.95
CA VAL A 401 -8.86 -1.02 -13.01
C VAL A 401 -10.22 -0.32 -12.88
N HIS A 402 -10.62 0.02 -11.66
CA HIS A 402 -11.85 0.75 -11.36
C HIS A 402 -11.59 2.24 -11.14
N PHE A 403 -10.52 2.56 -10.43
CA PHE A 403 -10.18 3.91 -10.00
C PHE A 403 -9.78 4.81 -11.19
N ILE A 404 -8.89 4.36 -12.07
CA ILE A 404 -8.37 5.20 -13.17
C ILE A 404 -9.46 5.64 -14.14
N PRO A 405 -10.38 4.77 -14.63
CA PRO A 405 -11.49 5.23 -15.43
C PRO A 405 -12.42 6.21 -14.71
N ALA A 406 -12.61 6.04 -13.39
CA ALA A 406 -13.44 6.94 -12.60
C ALA A 406 -12.87 8.36 -12.52
N LEU A 407 -11.55 8.51 -12.55
CA LEU A 407 -10.87 9.82 -12.60
C LEU A 407 -11.04 10.54 -13.94
N GLY A 408 -11.55 9.86 -14.96
CA GLY A 408 -11.78 10.43 -16.28
C GLY A 408 -10.67 10.18 -17.30
N PHE A 409 -9.71 9.29 -17.04
CA PHE A 409 -8.77 8.87 -18.08
C PHE A 409 -9.50 8.19 -19.25
N ASP A 410 -9.10 8.52 -20.48
CA ASP A 410 -9.69 7.96 -21.70
C ASP A 410 -9.20 6.53 -21.94
N ALA A 411 -7.98 6.20 -21.48
CA ALA A 411 -7.42 4.87 -21.60
C ALA A 411 -6.53 4.53 -20.38
N ALA A 412 -6.50 3.25 -20.01
CA ALA A 412 -5.64 2.71 -18.97
C ALA A 412 -5.00 1.41 -19.45
N TYR A 413 -3.68 1.28 -19.32
CA TYR A 413 -2.90 0.16 -19.80
C TYR A 413 -2.02 -0.40 -18.70
N GLY A 414 -2.19 -1.69 -18.37
CA GLY A 414 -1.25 -2.45 -17.55
C GLY A 414 -0.09 -3.00 -18.35
N GLY A 415 1.04 -3.23 -17.72
CA GLY A 415 2.26 -3.72 -18.40
C GLY A 415 2.02 -5.02 -19.16
N MET A 416 1.34 -5.99 -18.56
CA MET A 416 1.04 -7.26 -19.23
C MET A 416 0.01 -7.12 -20.35
N ASP A 417 -0.88 -6.13 -20.28
CA ASP A 417 -1.89 -5.89 -21.32
C ASP A 417 -1.24 -5.42 -22.63
N ILE A 418 -0.14 -4.69 -22.53
CA ILE A 418 0.54 -4.14 -23.70
C ILE A 418 1.76 -4.97 -24.14
N CYS A 419 2.50 -5.58 -23.20
CA CYS A 419 3.70 -6.35 -23.50
C CYS A 419 3.43 -7.85 -23.66
N GLY A 420 2.25 -8.33 -23.31
CA GLY A 420 1.86 -9.73 -23.35
C GLY A 420 2.08 -10.46 -22.02
N ALA A 421 1.33 -11.55 -21.84
CA ALA A 421 1.32 -12.32 -20.59
C ALA A 421 2.67 -12.99 -20.26
N ASP A 422 3.52 -13.25 -21.27
CA ASP A 422 4.81 -13.89 -21.10
C ASP A 422 5.98 -12.88 -21.04
N ALA A 423 5.68 -11.58 -20.98
CA ALA A 423 6.72 -10.55 -20.89
C ALA A 423 7.59 -10.74 -19.64
N PRO A 424 8.92 -10.57 -19.76
CA PRO A 424 9.83 -10.61 -18.61
C PRO A 424 9.43 -9.58 -17.56
N ARG A 425 9.31 -10.01 -16.30
CA ARG A 425 8.77 -9.19 -15.23
C ARG A 425 9.27 -9.55 -13.84
N THR A 426 9.13 -8.61 -12.92
CA THR A 426 9.19 -8.85 -11.49
C THR A 426 7.84 -9.36 -10.98
N TRP A 427 7.70 -9.54 -9.68
CA TRP A 427 6.41 -9.84 -9.06
C TRP A 427 5.41 -8.66 -9.14
N LEU A 428 5.91 -7.43 -9.31
CA LEU A 428 5.08 -6.22 -9.34
C LEU A 428 4.67 -5.83 -10.78
N GLY A 429 5.56 -6.00 -11.75
CA GLY A 429 5.26 -5.59 -13.12
C GLY A 429 6.32 -6.01 -14.13
N VAL A 430 6.04 -5.72 -15.40
CA VAL A 430 6.94 -5.91 -16.53
C VAL A 430 8.20 -5.05 -16.32
N TYR A 431 9.37 -5.55 -16.73
CA TYR A 431 10.59 -4.76 -16.63
C TYR A 431 10.45 -3.41 -17.31
N ASP A 432 10.80 -2.33 -16.63
CA ASP A 432 10.53 -0.95 -17.06
C ASP A 432 11.06 -0.65 -18.48
N HIS A 433 12.24 -1.15 -18.85
CA HIS A 433 12.78 -0.92 -20.20
C HIS A 433 11.94 -1.57 -21.30
N ILE A 434 11.27 -2.70 -21.01
CA ILE A 434 10.35 -3.38 -21.94
C ILE A 434 9.01 -2.65 -21.97
N PHE A 435 8.47 -2.35 -20.80
CA PHE A 435 7.21 -1.64 -20.65
C PHE A 435 7.25 -0.26 -21.33
N LEU A 436 8.27 0.55 -21.04
CA LEU A 436 8.41 1.89 -21.59
C LEU A 436 8.70 1.88 -23.10
N ALA A 437 9.46 0.89 -23.60
CA ALA A 437 9.67 0.74 -25.04
C ALA A 437 8.37 0.40 -25.79
N GLU A 438 7.52 -0.46 -25.22
CA GLU A 438 6.22 -0.78 -25.84
C GLU A 438 5.24 0.39 -25.73
N ALA A 439 5.23 1.12 -24.61
CA ALA A 439 4.46 2.35 -24.47
C ALA A 439 4.91 3.40 -25.51
N ALA A 440 6.22 3.63 -25.67
CA ALA A 440 6.78 4.53 -26.67
C ALA A 440 6.37 4.13 -28.08
N ARG A 441 6.47 2.84 -28.44
CA ARG A 441 6.05 2.34 -29.74
C ARG A 441 4.57 2.64 -30.04
N ARG A 442 3.69 2.44 -29.06
CA ARG A 442 2.24 2.70 -29.19
C ARG A 442 1.95 4.19 -29.32
N ILE A 443 2.53 5.01 -28.46
CA ILE A 443 2.38 6.46 -28.51
C ILE A 443 2.83 7.02 -29.85
N ARG A 444 3.97 6.58 -30.39
CA ARG A 444 4.42 6.97 -31.74
C ARG A 444 3.48 6.51 -32.82
N ALA A 445 2.86 5.33 -32.70
CA ALA A 445 1.89 4.83 -33.66
C ALA A 445 0.56 5.62 -33.64
N GLU A 446 0.16 6.17 -32.49
CA GLU A 446 -0.99 7.09 -32.37
C GLU A 446 -0.68 8.44 -33.06
N GLY A 447 0.59 8.85 -33.07
CA GLY A 447 1.04 10.05 -33.76
C GLY A 447 0.67 11.34 -33.04
N ASP A 448 0.68 12.45 -33.76
CA ASP A 448 0.53 13.82 -33.26
C ASP A 448 -0.83 14.45 -33.68
N ALA A 449 -1.86 13.65 -33.90
CA ALA A 449 -3.15 14.12 -34.37
C ALA A 449 -3.91 14.96 -33.33
N GLU A 450 -3.86 14.55 -32.05
CA GLU A 450 -4.58 15.18 -30.94
C GLU A 450 -3.62 15.49 -29.79
N PRO A 451 -3.83 16.62 -29.06
CA PRO A 451 -3.08 16.86 -27.85
C PRO A 451 -3.27 15.71 -26.84
N SER A 452 -2.19 15.15 -26.33
CA SER A 452 -2.23 13.94 -25.53
C SER A 452 -1.41 14.10 -24.24
N PHE A 453 -1.99 13.61 -23.15
CA PHE A 453 -1.34 13.50 -21.84
C PHE A 453 -1.13 12.02 -21.51
N HIS A 454 0.09 11.67 -21.18
CA HIS A 454 0.49 10.32 -20.84
C HIS A 454 1.05 10.30 -19.41
N PHE A 455 0.36 9.62 -18.50
CA PHE A 455 0.85 9.35 -17.16
C PHE A 455 1.47 7.95 -17.17
N LEU A 456 2.80 7.86 -17.01
CA LEU A 456 3.54 6.61 -17.06
C LEU A 456 4.14 6.31 -15.68
N TYR A 457 3.80 5.16 -15.11
CA TYR A 457 4.25 4.74 -13.79
C TYR A 457 5.04 3.43 -13.88
N THR A 458 6.30 3.47 -13.42
CA THR A 458 7.24 2.34 -13.45
C THR A 458 7.12 1.48 -12.19
N THR A 459 7.79 0.30 -12.17
CA THR A 459 7.66 -0.66 -11.07
C THR A 459 8.95 -1.36 -10.67
N SER A 460 9.99 -1.30 -11.51
CA SER A 460 11.13 -2.22 -11.38
C SER A 460 12.09 -1.88 -10.22
N ASN A 461 12.13 -0.62 -9.78
CA ASN A 461 13.00 -0.20 -8.67
C ASN A 461 12.39 -0.52 -7.30
N HIS A 462 11.71 -1.66 -7.19
CA HIS A 462 11.04 -2.15 -5.98
C HIS A 462 11.74 -3.40 -5.42
N GLY A 463 11.76 -3.54 -4.09
CA GLY A 463 12.25 -4.75 -3.44
C GLY A 463 11.54 -6.03 -3.90
N PRO A 464 12.21 -7.16 -4.00
CA PRO A 464 13.58 -7.50 -3.59
C PRO A 464 14.69 -7.21 -4.62
N PHE A 465 14.43 -6.33 -5.60
CA PHE A 465 15.42 -5.88 -6.60
C PHE A 465 15.95 -7.01 -7.50
N LEU A 466 15.04 -7.77 -8.10
CA LEU A 466 15.35 -8.95 -8.93
C LEU A 466 15.15 -8.66 -10.42
N ILE A 467 15.87 -7.69 -10.94
CA ILE A 467 15.89 -7.35 -12.37
C ILE A 467 17.29 -7.61 -12.95
N PRO A 468 17.39 -7.91 -14.25
CA PRO A 468 18.67 -8.21 -14.89
C PRO A 468 19.42 -6.92 -15.31
N PHE A 469 19.69 -6.02 -14.36
CA PHE A 469 20.30 -4.71 -14.64
C PHE A 469 21.71 -4.84 -15.26
N GLU A 470 22.47 -5.90 -14.95
CA GLU A 470 23.77 -6.16 -15.57
C GLU A 470 23.63 -6.46 -17.08
N GLU A 471 22.60 -7.20 -17.48
CA GLU A 471 22.29 -7.47 -18.88
C GLU A 471 21.87 -6.19 -19.63
N CYS A 472 21.32 -5.22 -18.91
CA CYS A 472 20.98 -3.91 -19.45
C CYS A 472 22.17 -2.95 -19.55
N GLY A 473 23.37 -3.36 -19.08
CA GLY A 473 24.61 -2.59 -19.19
C GLY A 473 25.08 -1.93 -17.90
N PHE A 474 24.54 -2.32 -16.73
CA PHE A 474 25.10 -1.87 -15.47
C PHE A 474 26.54 -2.38 -15.29
N ASP A 475 27.47 -1.46 -15.15
CA ASP A 475 28.87 -1.77 -14.89
C ASP A 475 29.21 -1.61 -13.41
N ALA A 476 29.60 -2.70 -12.76
CA ALA A 476 30.04 -2.71 -11.38
C ALA A 476 31.33 -1.90 -11.14
N ALA A 477 32.10 -1.56 -12.17
CA ALA A 477 33.25 -0.66 -12.08
C ALA A 477 32.88 0.78 -11.63
N ARG A 478 31.61 1.14 -11.68
CA ARG A 478 31.07 2.38 -11.06
C ARG A 478 31.28 2.40 -9.55
N LEU A 479 31.28 1.22 -8.94
CA LEU A 479 31.58 1.06 -7.53
C LEU A 479 33.11 1.05 -7.38
N ASN A 480 33.63 1.96 -6.53
CA ASN A 480 35.07 1.92 -6.25
C ASN A 480 35.49 0.57 -5.64
N PRO A 481 36.80 0.20 -5.66
CA PRO A 481 37.24 -1.12 -5.17
C PRO A 481 36.88 -1.40 -3.71
N GLU A 482 36.85 -0.40 -2.84
CA GLU A 482 36.47 -0.56 -1.43
C GLU A 482 34.99 -0.88 -1.29
N MET A 483 34.15 -0.18 -2.03
CA MET A 483 32.72 -0.44 -2.10
C MET A 483 32.42 -1.80 -2.72
N ALA A 484 33.10 -2.16 -3.81
CA ALA A 484 32.93 -3.45 -4.45
C ALA A 484 33.35 -4.60 -3.52
N ALA A 485 34.38 -4.41 -2.69
CA ALA A 485 34.79 -5.37 -1.67
C ALA A 485 33.81 -5.49 -0.51
N ALA A 486 33.20 -4.38 -0.09
CA ALA A 486 32.18 -4.34 0.97
C ALA A 486 30.82 -4.90 0.52
N LEU A 487 30.49 -4.73 -0.76
CA LEU A 487 29.25 -5.18 -1.37
C LEU A 487 29.44 -6.55 -2.00
N LYS A 488 29.03 -7.61 -1.30
CA LYS A 488 28.99 -8.94 -1.93
C LYS A 488 28.11 -8.85 -3.19
N LYS A 489 28.63 -9.32 -4.33
CA LYS A 489 27.86 -9.48 -5.58
C LYS A 489 26.57 -10.24 -5.25
N ASN A 490 25.43 -9.76 -5.77
CA ASN A 490 24.08 -10.26 -5.48
C ASN A 490 23.57 -10.02 -4.04
N SER A 491 24.24 -9.23 -3.20
CA SER A 491 23.65 -8.77 -1.95
C SER A 491 22.42 -7.87 -2.21
N LYS A 492 21.52 -7.73 -1.24
CA LYS A 492 20.36 -6.82 -1.35
C LYS A 492 20.80 -5.39 -1.66
N LYS A 493 21.89 -4.92 -1.03
CA LYS A 493 22.47 -3.59 -1.28
C LYS A 493 22.96 -3.44 -2.72
N TYR A 494 23.72 -4.41 -3.22
CA TYR A 494 24.21 -4.40 -4.62
C TYR A 494 23.05 -4.34 -5.61
N ARG A 495 22.04 -5.18 -5.42
CA ARG A 495 20.86 -5.18 -6.28
C ARG A 495 20.09 -3.86 -6.20
N GLY A 496 19.95 -3.26 -5.02
CA GLY A 496 19.30 -1.98 -4.87
C GLY A 496 19.97 -0.85 -5.67
N LEU A 497 21.33 -0.81 -5.66
CA LEU A 497 22.07 0.16 -6.48
C LEU A 497 21.90 -0.10 -7.97
N GLY A 498 21.99 -1.37 -8.39
CA GLY A 498 21.76 -1.75 -9.78
C GLY A 498 20.35 -1.40 -10.25
N CYS A 499 19.34 -1.55 -9.38
CA CYS A 499 17.96 -1.18 -9.70
C CYS A 499 17.76 0.33 -9.76
N ALA A 500 18.42 1.10 -8.90
CA ALA A 500 18.37 2.56 -8.97
C ALA A 500 18.95 3.06 -10.32
N TRP A 501 20.12 2.55 -10.71
CA TRP A 501 20.68 2.82 -12.05
C TRP A 501 19.73 2.39 -13.17
N TYR A 502 19.15 1.21 -13.06
CA TYR A 502 18.26 0.68 -14.06
C TYR A 502 16.97 1.50 -14.23
N GLY A 503 16.40 2.01 -13.14
CA GLY A 503 15.24 2.91 -13.20
C GLY A 503 15.57 4.18 -13.98
N ASP A 504 16.71 4.82 -13.68
CA ASP A 504 17.21 5.98 -14.42
C ASP A 504 17.48 5.67 -15.90
N PHE A 505 18.09 4.53 -16.18
CA PHE A 505 18.36 4.04 -17.55
C PHE A 505 17.05 3.88 -18.35
N ALA A 506 16.04 3.25 -17.78
CA ALA A 506 14.76 3.01 -18.45
C ALA A 506 14.01 4.32 -18.73
N LEU A 507 13.90 5.19 -17.72
CA LEU A 507 13.27 6.52 -17.85
C LEU A 507 14.02 7.40 -18.86
N GLY A 508 15.35 7.48 -18.77
CA GLY A 508 16.16 8.31 -19.65
C GLY A 508 16.09 7.86 -21.11
N ARG A 509 16.07 6.55 -21.37
CA ARG A 509 15.86 6.04 -22.74
C ARG A 509 14.51 6.45 -23.31
N PHE A 510 13.44 6.30 -22.52
CA PHE A 510 12.09 6.72 -22.93
C PHE A 510 12.05 8.21 -23.25
N ILE A 511 12.61 9.06 -22.38
CA ILE A 511 12.67 10.50 -22.58
C ILE A 511 13.37 10.84 -23.89
N ASN A 512 14.55 10.25 -24.15
CA ASN A 512 15.31 10.51 -25.37
C ASN A 512 14.53 10.11 -26.62
N GLU A 513 13.90 8.93 -26.61
CA GLU A 513 13.09 8.42 -27.73
C GLU A 513 11.85 9.30 -28.00
N MET A 514 11.17 9.76 -26.95
CA MET A 514 10.00 10.61 -27.11
C MET A 514 10.36 12.03 -27.51
N ARG A 515 11.48 12.57 -27.07
CA ARG A 515 11.99 13.88 -27.50
C ARG A 515 12.39 13.89 -28.98
N GLU A 516 12.96 12.79 -29.46
CA GLU A 516 13.27 12.64 -30.87
C GLU A 516 12.00 12.61 -31.73
N ALA A 517 10.97 11.88 -31.26
CA ALA A 517 9.69 11.76 -31.95
C ALA A 517 8.83 13.01 -31.86
N PHE A 518 8.81 13.69 -30.70
CA PHE A 518 7.96 14.82 -30.36
C PHE A 518 8.74 15.92 -29.66
N PRO A 519 9.54 16.73 -30.41
CA PRO A 519 10.52 17.66 -29.81
C PRO A 519 9.90 18.77 -28.94
N ASP A 520 8.65 19.15 -29.20
CA ASP A 520 7.93 20.20 -28.47
C ASP A 520 7.12 19.66 -27.27
N SER A 521 7.47 18.47 -26.79
CA SER A 521 6.77 17.87 -25.64
C SER A 521 7.23 18.45 -24.31
N LEU A 522 6.30 18.45 -23.36
CA LEU A 522 6.59 18.71 -21.96
C LEU A 522 6.82 17.39 -21.21
N PHE A 523 7.94 17.31 -20.52
CA PHE A 523 8.27 16.18 -19.66
C PHE A 523 8.24 16.59 -18.20
N ILE A 524 7.56 15.80 -17.37
CA ILE A 524 7.54 15.90 -15.90
C ILE A 524 8.08 14.57 -15.40
N VAL A 525 9.15 14.60 -14.62
CA VAL A 525 9.82 13.42 -14.08
C VAL A 525 9.91 13.53 -12.56
N THR A 526 9.31 12.62 -11.85
CA THR A 526 9.40 12.57 -10.38
C THR A 526 9.36 11.14 -9.87
N GLY A 527 9.83 10.91 -8.64
CA GLY A 527 9.58 9.66 -7.93
C GLY A 527 8.23 9.68 -7.24
N ASP A 528 7.60 8.54 -7.07
CA ASP A 528 6.40 8.40 -6.24
C ASP A 528 6.71 8.66 -4.75
N HIS A 529 7.86 8.20 -4.29
CA HIS A 529 8.48 8.48 -2.99
C HIS A 529 9.99 8.25 -3.09
N ALA A 530 10.74 8.59 -2.05
CA ALA A 530 12.12 8.13 -1.93
C ALA A 530 12.14 6.68 -1.47
N GLY A 531 13.11 5.89 -1.93
CA GLY A 531 13.23 4.49 -1.54
C GLY A 531 13.48 4.33 -0.04
N GLY A 532 12.56 3.67 0.68
CA GLY A 532 12.67 3.46 2.13
C GLY A 532 13.83 2.55 2.57
N GLU A 533 14.39 1.79 1.63
CA GLU A 533 15.50 0.86 1.85
C GLU A 533 16.75 1.24 1.05
N ASN A 534 16.95 2.53 0.78
CA ASN A 534 18.15 2.99 0.10
C ASN A 534 19.38 2.47 0.83
N PRO A 535 20.26 1.71 0.17
CA PRO A 535 21.40 1.11 0.81
C PRO A 535 22.38 2.21 1.22
N ILE A 536 22.62 2.36 2.51
CA ILE A 536 23.83 3.05 2.98
C ILE A 536 25.00 2.20 2.52
N ILE A 537 25.91 2.84 1.84
CA ILE A 537 27.08 2.19 1.33
C ILE A 537 28.22 2.48 2.31
N GLU A 538 28.61 1.45 3.06
CA GLU A 538 29.82 1.51 3.87
C GLU A 538 30.99 1.92 2.98
N GLY A 539 31.77 2.92 3.40
CA GLY A 539 32.88 3.47 2.62
C GLY A 539 32.54 4.68 1.75
N LEU A 540 31.27 4.93 1.43
CA LEU A 540 30.85 6.15 0.71
C LEU A 540 30.58 7.30 1.68
N SER A 541 30.06 6.98 2.86
CA SER A 541 29.77 7.94 3.92
C SER A 541 30.23 7.38 5.24
N ALA A 542 30.76 8.25 6.12
CA ALA A 542 31.06 7.90 7.52
C ALA A 542 29.78 7.63 8.34
N ARG A 543 28.60 7.89 7.80
CA ARG A 543 27.31 7.70 8.45
C ARG A 543 26.86 6.25 8.35
N GLN A 544 26.22 5.75 9.38
CA GLN A 544 25.63 4.42 9.42
C GLN A 544 24.15 4.42 8.99
N GLU A 545 23.52 5.60 8.91
CA GLU A 545 22.10 5.77 8.61
C GLU A 545 21.84 6.88 7.59
N LEU A 546 20.75 6.73 6.83
CA LEU A 546 20.27 7.75 5.91
C LEU A 546 19.76 8.96 6.69
N LEU A 547 20.04 10.15 6.18
CA LEU A 547 19.41 11.38 6.64
C LEU A 547 17.90 11.35 6.33
N LEU A 548 17.13 12.14 7.08
CA LEU A 548 15.69 12.26 6.82
C LEU A 548 15.43 12.71 5.38
N ARG A 549 16.18 13.68 4.89
CA ARG A 549 16.12 14.16 3.50
C ARG A 549 16.30 13.03 2.48
N GLU A 550 17.26 12.15 2.71
CA GLU A 550 17.57 11.02 1.83
C GLU A 550 16.46 9.94 1.82
N ARG A 551 15.62 9.92 2.85
CA ARG A 551 14.52 8.96 3.00
C ARG A 551 13.21 9.42 2.39
N ILE A 552 12.97 10.73 2.30
CA ILE A 552 11.65 11.25 2.01
C ILE A 552 11.56 12.12 0.76
N LEU A 553 12.69 12.58 0.19
CA LEU A 553 12.66 13.45 -0.98
C LEU A 553 12.77 12.64 -2.28
N PRO A 554 11.71 12.55 -3.09
CA PRO A 554 11.82 12.11 -4.48
C PRO A 554 12.53 13.16 -5.32
N SER A 555 13.07 12.73 -6.45
CA SER A 555 13.58 13.64 -7.46
C SER A 555 12.43 14.36 -8.18
N PHE A 556 12.62 15.59 -8.60
CA PHE A 556 11.68 16.30 -9.47
C PHE A 556 12.42 17.11 -10.53
N SER A 557 11.97 16.97 -11.77
CA SER A 557 12.47 17.75 -12.92
C SER A 557 11.34 17.97 -13.94
N MET A 558 11.40 19.08 -14.65
CA MET A 558 10.48 19.42 -15.73
C MET A 558 11.26 19.98 -16.91
N HIS A 559 10.93 19.56 -18.13
CA HIS A 559 11.59 20.02 -19.36
C HIS A 559 10.57 20.39 -20.43
N HIS A 560 10.82 21.52 -21.09
CA HIS A 560 10.17 21.92 -22.33
C HIS A 560 11.08 22.93 -23.04
N PRO A 561 11.19 22.96 -24.39
CA PRO A 561 12.10 23.88 -25.11
C PRO A 561 11.96 25.35 -24.76
N ALA A 562 10.81 25.79 -24.29
CA ALA A 562 10.55 27.15 -23.85
C ALA A 562 10.68 27.39 -22.34
N LEU A 563 10.97 26.33 -21.54
CA LEU A 563 10.99 26.42 -20.08
C LEU A 563 12.30 27.03 -19.58
N THR A 564 12.21 27.86 -18.55
CA THR A 564 13.36 28.47 -17.85
C THR A 564 13.11 28.45 -16.33
N ALA A 565 14.16 28.67 -15.54
CA ALA A 565 14.05 28.69 -14.09
C ALA A 565 13.10 29.82 -13.60
N GLU A 566 12.98 30.92 -14.36
CA GLU A 566 12.06 32.01 -14.05
C GLU A 566 10.59 31.58 -14.05
N HIS A 567 10.23 30.65 -14.95
CA HIS A 567 8.87 30.12 -15.02
C HIS A 567 8.47 29.38 -13.73
N LEU A 568 9.43 28.84 -12.98
CA LEU A 568 9.19 28.20 -11.69
C LEU A 568 9.55 29.11 -10.50
N ALA A 569 9.58 30.43 -10.68
CA ALA A 569 9.87 31.43 -9.66
C ALA A 569 11.15 31.13 -8.85
N HIS A 570 12.15 30.48 -9.46
CA HIS A 570 13.40 30.03 -8.81
C HIS A 570 13.17 29.25 -7.50
N ASN A 571 12.08 28.49 -7.40
CA ASN A 571 11.77 27.72 -6.19
C ASN A 571 12.83 26.65 -5.90
N THR A 572 13.25 26.60 -4.65
CA THR A 572 14.20 25.59 -4.12
C THR A 572 13.49 24.45 -3.38
N ILE A 573 12.20 24.64 -3.08
CA ILE A 573 11.33 23.64 -2.42
C ILE A 573 10.04 23.47 -3.23
N GLY A 574 9.43 22.30 -3.10
CA GLY A 574 8.14 21.98 -3.73
C GLY A 574 7.61 20.63 -3.25
N GLY A 575 6.52 20.21 -3.82
CA GLY A 575 5.93 18.90 -3.55
C GLY A 575 4.96 18.45 -4.66
N HIS A 576 4.51 17.23 -4.59
CA HIS A 576 3.64 16.60 -5.59
C HIS A 576 2.40 17.45 -5.91
N MET A 577 1.79 18.06 -4.90
CA MET A 577 0.57 18.84 -5.08
C MET A 577 0.80 20.18 -5.78
N ASN A 578 2.06 20.62 -5.93
CA ASN A 578 2.40 21.77 -6.73
C ASN A 578 2.49 21.46 -8.24
N ILE A 579 2.56 20.17 -8.65
CA ILE A 579 2.82 19.80 -10.06
C ILE A 579 1.65 20.20 -10.96
N LEU A 580 0.44 19.74 -10.65
CA LEU A 580 -0.74 20.01 -11.48
C LEU A 580 -1.05 21.49 -11.64
N PRO A 581 -1.11 22.33 -10.58
CA PRO A 581 -1.31 23.76 -10.75
C PRO A 581 -0.17 24.42 -11.55
N THR A 582 1.07 23.97 -11.41
CA THR A 582 2.19 24.46 -12.23
C THR A 582 1.99 24.15 -13.70
N LEU A 583 1.62 22.91 -14.00
CA LEU A 583 1.32 22.50 -15.37
C LEU A 583 0.22 23.37 -15.98
N ILE A 584 -0.87 23.60 -15.25
CA ILE A 584 -1.99 24.41 -15.74
C ILE A 584 -1.53 25.87 -15.96
N GLU A 585 -0.83 26.49 -15.03
CA GLU A 585 -0.32 27.88 -15.15
C GLU A 585 0.70 28.04 -16.29
N LEU A 586 1.38 26.97 -16.69
CA LEU A 586 2.29 27.02 -17.82
C LEU A 586 1.57 27.01 -19.17
N ILE A 587 0.43 26.31 -19.30
CA ILE A 587 -0.16 25.98 -20.61
C ILE A 587 -1.60 26.46 -20.81
N ALA A 588 -2.32 26.80 -19.74
CA ALA A 588 -3.71 27.19 -19.84
C ALA A 588 -3.90 28.63 -20.33
N PRO A 589 -4.96 28.91 -21.10
CA PRO A 589 -5.30 30.28 -21.45
C PRO A 589 -5.69 31.11 -20.21
N GLU A 590 -5.54 32.43 -20.29
CA GLU A 590 -6.02 33.34 -19.27
C GLU A 590 -7.51 33.13 -18.98
N GLY A 591 -7.88 33.15 -17.72
CA GLY A 591 -9.26 32.94 -17.29
C GLY A 591 -9.69 31.48 -17.15
N PHE A 592 -8.84 30.50 -17.46
CA PHE A 592 -9.19 29.08 -17.31
C PHE A 592 -9.35 28.73 -15.82
N PRO A 593 -10.53 28.23 -15.40
CA PRO A 593 -10.76 27.83 -14.01
C PRO A 593 -10.17 26.44 -13.72
N TYR A 594 -9.51 26.28 -12.58
CA TYR A 594 -8.96 25.01 -12.15
C TYR A 594 -8.97 24.88 -10.62
N TYR A 595 -8.78 23.66 -10.11
CA TYR A 595 -8.79 23.37 -8.68
C TYR A 595 -7.40 22.88 -8.24
N ALA A 596 -6.85 23.51 -7.20
CA ALA A 596 -5.58 23.10 -6.61
C ALA A 596 -5.51 23.51 -5.14
N ILE A 597 -5.25 22.53 -4.26
CA ILE A 597 -5.10 22.76 -2.82
C ILE A 597 -3.77 23.47 -2.48
N GLU A 598 -2.79 23.35 -3.37
CA GLU A 598 -1.47 23.98 -3.24
C GLU A 598 -1.23 25.01 -4.34
N LYS A 599 -0.24 25.90 -4.11
CA LYS A 599 0.18 26.90 -5.09
C LYS A 599 0.97 26.27 -6.24
N PRO A 600 0.92 26.84 -7.44
CA PRO A 600 1.82 26.45 -8.53
C PRO A 600 3.28 26.87 -8.22
N LEU A 601 4.26 26.13 -8.73
CA LEU A 601 5.68 26.54 -8.66
C LEU A 601 5.99 27.79 -9.47
N THR A 602 5.05 28.29 -10.25
CA THR A 602 5.14 29.58 -10.92
C THR A 602 5.00 30.79 -9.96
N GLU A 603 4.62 30.52 -8.72
CA GLU A 603 4.60 31.45 -7.60
C GLU A 603 5.68 31.02 -6.56
N PRO A 604 6.16 31.96 -5.72
CA PRO A 604 7.08 31.65 -4.64
C PRO A 604 6.45 30.68 -3.63
N ILE A 605 7.15 29.58 -3.36
CA ILE A 605 6.78 28.60 -2.35
C ILE A 605 7.60 28.86 -1.08
N GLU A 606 6.91 29.07 0.03
CA GLU A 606 7.53 29.29 1.35
C GLU A 606 7.61 28.02 2.16
N ARG A 607 6.62 27.15 2.03
CA ARG A 607 6.53 25.84 2.69
C ARG A 607 5.68 24.88 1.87
N VAL A 608 5.88 23.59 2.11
CA VAL A 608 5.00 22.50 1.69
C VAL A 608 4.68 21.64 2.90
N VAL A 609 3.41 21.32 3.09
CA VAL A 609 2.92 20.49 4.20
C VAL A 609 2.17 19.30 3.62
N THR A 610 2.58 18.11 4.03
CA THR A 610 1.94 16.84 3.62
C THR A 610 1.41 16.11 4.86
N PRO A 611 0.63 15.05 4.73
CA PRO A 611 0.19 14.25 5.89
C PRO A 611 1.34 13.66 6.73
N TYR A 612 2.56 13.61 6.21
CA TYR A 612 3.71 12.91 6.83
C TYR A 612 4.84 13.83 7.24
N ALA A 613 5.07 14.90 6.46
CA ALA A 613 6.24 15.76 6.57
C ALA A 613 5.89 17.18 6.16
N TRP A 614 6.75 18.09 6.55
CA TRP A 614 6.73 19.48 6.09
C TRP A 614 8.13 19.92 5.70
N ILE A 615 8.22 20.88 4.78
CA ILE A 615 9.48 21.49 4.35
C ILE A 615 9.29 23.00 4.19
N THR A 616 10.30 23.75 4.63
CA THR A 616 10.48 25.16 4.34
C THR A 616 11.79 25.36 3.59
N ARG A 617 12.11 26.60 3.22
CA ARG A 617 13.42 26.91 2.62
C ARG A 617 14.59 26.65 3.57
N GLU A 618 14.33 26.57 4.87
CA GLU A 618 15.36 26.53 5.92
C GLU A 618 15.44 25.16 6.60
N GLU A 619 14.35 24.41 6.68
CA GLU A 619 14.28 23.19 7.47
C GLU A 619 13.24 22.21 6.95
N LEU A 620 13.37 20.97 7.40
CA LEU A 620 12.54 19.83 7.05
C LEU A 620 12.11 19.13 8.34
N GLY A 621 10.85 18.74 8.45
CA GLY A 621 10.32 18.03 9.61
C GLY A 621 9.44 16.85 9.22
N PHE A 622 9.23 15.95 10.20
CA PHE A 622 8.48 14.73 10.03
C PHE A 622 7.53 14.51 11.19
N TYR A 623 6.26 14.15 10.91
CA TYR A 623 5.22 14.01 11.94
C TYR A 623 5.17 12.65 12.62
N ARG A 624 5.66 11.59 12.00
CA ARG A 624 5.60 10.25 12.58
C ARG A 624 6.87 9.95 13.37
N GLU A 625 6.72 9.62 14.66
CA GLU A 625 7.75 8.93 15.42
C GLU A 625 8.00 7.55 14.81
N ARG A 626 9.02 7.42 14.01
CA ARG A 626 9.72 6.14 13.94
C ARG A 626 10.84 6.21 14.97
N ALA A 627 10.98 5.14 15.77
CA ALA A 627 11.93 4.99 16.85
C ALA A 627 13.15 5.92 16.71
N ALA A 628 13.20 6.92 17.56
CA ALA A 628 14.20 7.98 17.51
C ALA A 628 15.59 7.36 17.57
N GLN A 629 16.26 7.35 16.45
CA GLN A 629 17.70 7.27 16.42
C GLN A 629 18.19 8.71 16.31
N GLU A 630 19.02 9.12 17.24
CA GLU A 630 19.68 10.42 17.18
C GLU A 630 20.48 10.51 15.89
N LEU A 631 19.95 11.24 14.93
CA LEU A 631 20.61 11.49 13.66
C LEU A 631 21.47 12.74 13.82
N THR A 632 22.77 12.58 13.63
CA THR A 632 23.70 13.69 13.65
C THR A 632 23.43 14.59 12.44
N VAL A 633 23.10 15.84 12.69
CA VAL A 633 22.92 16.87 11.66
C VAL A 633 24.27 17.18 11.02
N THR A 634 24.40 16.99 9.71
CA THR A 634 25.58 17.44 8.96
C THR A 634 25.26 18.74 8.22
N THR A 635 26.30 19.60 8.10
CA THR A 635 26.21 21.00 7.68
C THR A 635 25.73 21.26 6.25
N ASP A 636 25.63 20.24 5.41
CA ASP A 636 25.34 20.41 3.96
C ASP A 636 23.89 20.06 3.57
N THR A 637 23.03 19.79 4.54
CA THR A 637 21.63 19.46 4.29
C THR A 637 20.74 20.36 5.13
N LEU A 638 19.49 20.58 4.65
CA LEU A 638 18.50 21.27 5.48
C LEU A 638 18.43 20.59 6.86
N PRO A 639 18.48 21.36 7.95
CA PRO A 639 18.26 20.81 9.27
C PRO A 639 16.88 20.16 9.33
N TRP A 640 16.75 19.10 10.10
CA TRP A 640 15.48 18.41 10.27
C TRP A 640 15.18 18.16 11.74
N ARG A 641 13.92 18.02 12.06
CA ARG A 641 13.47 17.68 13.41
C ARG A 641 12.17 16.89 13.39
N PHE A 642 11.92 16.15 14.45
CA PHE A 642 10.57 15.75 14.80
C PHE A 642 9.87 16.95 15.40
N ASP A 643 8.82 17.40 14.76
CA ASP A 643 7.99 18.47 15.27
C ASP A 643 6.55 18.14 14.89
N THR A 644 5.84 17.58 15.85
CA THR A 644 4.45 17.14 15.68
C THR A 644 3.47 18.30 15.71
N GLU A 645 3.91 19.47 16.19
CA GLU A 645 3.06 20.64 16.39
C GLU A 645 3.18 21.66 15.25
N ARG A 646 4.36 21.77 14.64
CA ARG A 646 4.59 22.76 13.59
C ARG A 646 3.80 22.39 12.35
N TYR A 647 2.99 23.33 11.88
CA TYR A 647 2.05 23.15 10.78
C TYR A 647 1.04 21.99 10.97
N ALA A 648 0.85 21.50 12.19
CA ALA A 648 -0.09 20.42 12.47
C ALA A 648 -1.52 20.79 12.06
N ALA A 649 -1.96 22.00 12.34
CA ALA A 649 -3.27 22.48 11.94
C ALA A 649 -3.46 22.46 10.41
N GLU A 650 -2.43 22.82 9.64
CA GLU A 650 -2.46 22.78 8.18
C GLU A 650 -2.50 21.34 7.66
N ARG A 651 -1.66 20.46 8.22
CA ARG A 651 -1.69 19.01 7.96
C ARG A 651 -3.08 18.41 8.21
N ASP A 652 -3.63 18.69 9.39
CA ASP A 652 -4.91 18.12 9.81
C ASP A 652 -6.04 18.64 8.93
N ALA A 653 -5.98 19.90 8.51
CA ALA A 653 -6.94 20.48 7.59
C ALA A 653 -6.92 19.85 6.19
N TYR A 654 -5.73 19.53 5.65
CA TYR A 654 -5.63 18.82 4.37
C TYR A 654 -6.15 17.38 4.48
N CYS A 655 -5.86 16.70 5.58
CA CYS A 655 -6.41 15.37 5.82
C CYS A 655 -7.94 15.41 5.98
N GLU A 656 -8.44 16.41 6.72
CA GLU A 656 -9.86 16.62 6.96
C GLU A 656 -10.63 16.92 5.68
N LEU A 657 -10.05 17.70 4.76
CA LEU A 657 -10.63 17.97 3.46
C LEU A 657 -11.00 16.68 2.73
N THR A 658 -10.08 15.73 2.68
CA THR A 658 -10.31 14.44 2.02
C THR A 658 -11.33 13.59 2.78
N ALA A 659 -11.21 13.52 4.11
CA ALA A 659 -12.14 12.76 4.95
C ALA A 659 -13.57 13.31 4.87
N TYR A 660 -13.72 14.62 4.70
CA TYR A 660 -15.02 15.25 4.51
C TYR A 660 -15.73 14.72 3.26
N TYR A 661 -15.02 14.60 2.13
CA TYR A 661 -15.60 14.03 0.90
C TYR A 661 -15.93 12.54 1.03
N VAL A 662 -15.17 11.79 1.82
CA VAL A 662 -15.51 10.39 2.12
C VAL A 662 -16.80 10.27 2.93
N ARG A 663 -17.05 11.22 3.83
CA ARG A 663 -18.29 11.27 4.63
C ARG A 663 -19.48 11.85 3.86
N HIS A 664 -19.24 12.67 2.85
CA HIS A 664 -20.23 13.37 2.03
C HIS A 664 -20.16 12.94 0.55
N PRO A 665 -20.50 11.68 0.24
CA PRO A 665 -20.41 11.16 -1.12
C PRO A 665 -21.29 11.90 -2.14
N GLU A 666 -22.35 12.58 -1.67
CA GLU A 666 -23.23 13.42 -2.49
C GLU A 666 -22.52 14.64 -3.10
N LEU A 667 -21.37 15.05 -2.53
CA LEU A 667 -20.55 16.16 -3.04
C LEU A 667 -19.57 15.72 -4.13
N LEU A 668 -19.38 14.40 -4.31
CA LEU A 668 -18.50 13.87 -5.34
C LEU A 668 -19.13 14.02 -6.73
N MET A 669 -18.30 14.33 -7.71
CA MET A 669 -18.72 14.31 -9.11
C MET A 669 -18.95 12.87 -9.57
N LYS A 670 -20.02 12.61 -10.30
CA LYS A 670 -20.19 11.33 -10.98
C LYS A 670 -19.10 11.17 -12.05
N SER A 671 -18.52 9.99 -12.13
CA SER A 671 -17.59 9.64 -13.19
C SER A 671 -18.28 9.80 -14.56
N LEU A 672 -17.60 10.45 -15.49
CA LEU A 672 -18.03 10.58 -16.88
C LEU A 672 -17.52 9.33 -17.65
N ARG A 673 -17.90 8.13 -17.21
CA ARG A 673 -17.60 6.90 -17.94
C ARG A 673 -18.33 6.86 -19.26
#